data_ca8641103e80bd2031b867449216c263
#
_entry.id   ca8641103e80bd2031b867449216c263
#
_cell.length_a   1.000
_cell.length_b   1.000
_cell.length_c   1.000
_cell.angle_alpha   90.00
_cell.angle_beta   90.00
_cell.angle_gamma   90.00
#
_symmetry.space_group_name_H-M   'P 1'
#
loop_
_entity.id
_entity.type
_entity.pdbx_description
1 polymer ?
#
loop_
_entity_poly.entity_id
_entity_poly.type
_entity_poly.pdbx_seq_one_letter_code
_entity_poly.pdbx_strand_id
1 'polypeptide(L)'
;MPTAYQANVRPITATIDGKGPHIVTTLSMRAEISNHCTLSASLVCEDLIADKSLGKVLKFDIKSPQESTTLLGLITTISLQGFSEEKALYYYTLEAKDPLSLLAYRRNRKIFQNMTSKQIIEDVLNEAGIKSNAKISVSGSGATHEYCTQADETDLAFVQRLMSFEGWHYHFDHSSSKPMLTVGDSNQAFKAITDNTFTYQTPNPNPSREVTSWLTETRVNTSTISLGDHSEALAEAITSGDKKTASAAFVSGLSQYHYGQGFTDKAAIRDSAKRQMEVHDSGKIISFAESKVATLGAGNKFKLTQHPITTCNQEYLVISIQSDYSGASSGRPFECSNRFQCIPSTTPFRSGFIDKPRIHSIHTATVTGPSSEEIYKDKSGQIKVQFHWDTEGKNDENTSCWLPVVQGAASNGFGMQFIPRIGDEVLISYIEGDPDRPVVSGSIYNTKNIPPYSVATQSGIKTRSTPKGSSKNGNELRFEDKKDKEQVFLHAERDFMVEVLNDSTRTVTGKEALTVEKTLDITSKEAFTTKTDDKFTASSKADMALSSDKNVKIEAGSNAEISATSKVSVDGQTIDISGKTKISLSVGACKLEISASGIKLDAPQISINGNGKAEVKGAMVTVEGSGKTDIKGAMVSINGSAMAEVKGGAMVQIQGAITKVN
;
A
#
# COMPACT_ATOMS: atom_id res chain seq x y z
N MET A 1 -33.48 58.84 -43.90
CA MET A 1 -33.75 57.81 -42.88
C MET A 1 -33.00 58.18 -41.63
N PRO A 2 -33.60 58.20 -40.46
CA PRO A 2 -32.86 58.61 -39.29
C PRO A 2 -31.83 57.54 -38.96
N THR A 3 -30.59 57.95 -38.84
CA THR A 3 -29.43 57.21 -38.44
C THR A 3 -29.54 56.81 -36.94
N ALA A 4 -30.50 55.94 -36.61
CA ALA A 4 -30.75 55.55 -35.23
C ALA A 4 -29.72 54.58 -34.67
N TYR A 5 -28.98 53.84 -35.51
CA TYR A 5 -27.96 52.90 -35.14
C TYR A 5 -26.56 53.39 -35.54
N GLN A 6 -25.91 54.08 -34.64
CA GLN A 6 -24.47 54.47 -34.78
C GLN A 6 -23.69 53.95 -33.61
N ALA A 7 -23.25 52.68 -33.70
CA ALA A 7 -22.48 52.04 -32.64
C ALA A 7 -21.15 52.78 -32.37
N ASN A 8 -20.48 53.28 -33.40
CA ASN A 8 -19.17 53.92 -33.33
C ASN A 8 -19.09 55.19 -32.45
N VAL A 9 -20.23 55.88 -32.26
CA VAL A 9 -20.28 57.10 -31.42
C VAL A 9 -20.77 56.82 -29.99
N ARG A 10 -21.03 55.55 -29.65
CA ARG A 10 -21.48 55.15 -28.31
C ARG A 10 -20.29 55.02 -27.35
N PRO A 11 -20.48 55.41 -26.10
CA PRO A 11 -19.40 55.26 -25.08
C PRO A 11 -19.11 53.83 -24.74
N ILE A 12 -20.08 52.91 -24.93
CA ILE A 12 -19.84 51.48 -24.69
C ILE A 12 -20.25 50.71 -25.95
N THR A 13 -19.31 49.93 -26.45
CA THR A 13 -19.55 49.06 -27.60
C THR A 13 -19.07 47.64 -27.32
N ALA A 14 -19.68 46.67 -27.98
CA ALA A 14 -19.26 45.27 -27.87
C ALA A 14 -18.81 44.75 -29.25
N THR A 15 -17.79 43.89 -29.22
CA THR A 15 -17.31 43.15 -30.40
C THR A 15 -17.30 41.68 -30.07
N ILE A 16 -17.90 40.86 -30.92
CA ILE A 16 -18.04 39.38 -30.75
C ILE A 16 -17.14 38.73 -31.80
N ASP A 17 -16.08 38.02 -31.39
CA ASP A 17 -15.13 37.34 -32.29
C ASP A 17 -14.65 38.25 -33.45
N GLY A 18 -14.36 39.52 -33.13
CA GLY A 18 -13.94 40.54 -34.09
C GLY A 18 -15.08 41.16 -34.92
N LYS A 19 -16.32 40.73 -34.77
CA LYS A 19 -17.50 41.30 -35.45
C LYS A 19 -18.22 42.34 -34.60
N GLY A 20 -18.63 43.41 -35.21
CA GLY A 20 -19.25 44.55 -34.55
C GLY A 20 -18.66 45.88 -35.10
N PRO A 21 -18.80 46.99 -34.37
CA PRO A 21 -19.25 47.12 -32.98
C PRO A 21 -20.80 47.02 -32.83
N HIS A 22 -21.26 46.40 -31.74
CA HIS A 22 -22.67 46.41 -31.34
C HIS A 22 -22.92 47.44 -30.23
N ILE A 23 -24.13 47.98 -30.14
CA ILE A 23 -24.49 48.94 -29.10
C ILE A 23 -24.69 48.19 -27.79
N VAL A 24 -24.06 48.67 -26.73
CA VAL A 24 -24.29 48.20 -25.35
C VAL A 24 -25.11 49.25 -24.62
N THR A 25 -26.26 48.84 -24.10
CA THR A 25 -27.14 49.72 -23.32
C THR A 25 -26.82 49.70 -21.83
N THR A 26 -26.50 48.52 -21.31
CA THR A 26 -26.06 48.31 -19.92
C THR A 26 -24.97 47.27 -19.91
N LEU A 27 -23.99 47.42 -19.03
CA LEU A 27 -22.95 46.46 -18.78
C LEU A 27 -22.68 46.41 -17.28
N SER A 28 -22.70 45.24 -16.71
CA SER A 28 -22.30 44.98 -15.32
C SER A 28 -21.10 44.04 -15.29
N MET A 29 -20.12 44.37 -14.47
CA MET A 29 -18.97 43.53 -14.19
C MET A 29 -18.96 43.17 -12.70
N ARG A 30 -18.79 41.88 -12.39
CA ARG A 30 -18.46 41.41 -11.05
C ARG A 30 -17.15 40.65 -11.10
N ALA A 31 -16.16 41.05 -10.33
CA ALA A 31 -14.86 40.42 -10.27
C ALA A 31 -14.35 40.36 -8.84
N GLU A 32 -13.67 39.26 -8.49
CA GLU A 32 -13.07 39.03 -7.18
C GLU A 32 -11.76 38.29 -7.37
N ILE A 33 -10.75 38.60 -6.55
CA ILE A 33 -9.47 37.85 -6.56
C ILE A 33 -9.73 36.41 -6.14
N SER A 34 -9.16 35.45 -6.85
CA SER A 34 -9.33 34.01 -6.66
C SER A 34 -10.76 33.50 -6.83
N ASN A 35 -11.58 34.25 -7.58
CA ASN A 35 -12.92 33.89 -7.97
C ASN A 35 -13.18 34.31 -9.44
N HIS A 36 -14.38 34.14 -9.93
CA HIS A 36 -14.74 34.44 -11.31
C HIS A 36 -14.86 35.93 -11.59
N CYS A 37 -14.57 36.28 -12.86
CA CYS A 37 -15.00 37.55 -13.45
C CYS A 37 -16.22 37.29 -14.36
N THR A 38 -17.34 37.91 -14.07
CA THR A 38 -18.58 37.81 -14.86
C THR A 38 -18.93 39.14 -15.43
N LEU A 39 -19.22 39.18 -16.71
CA LEU A 39 -19.71 40.33 -17.47
C LEU A 39 -21.14 40.04 -17.95
N SER A 40 -22.09 40.90 -17.63
CA SER A 40 -23.47 40.80 -18.11
C SER A 40 -23.83 42.07 -18.86
N ALA A 41 -24.29 41.96 -20.08
CA ALA A 41 -24.58 43.11 -20.91
C ALA A 41 -25.88 42.96 -21.70
N SER A 42 -26.59 44.09 -21.81
CA SER A 42 -27.71 44.23 -22.77
C SER A 42 -27.19 44.90 -24.05
N LEU A 43 -27.41 44.23 -25.19
CA LEU A 43 -26.91 44.64 -26.47
C LEU A 43 -28.08 44.86 -27.47
N VAL A 44 -27.81 45.78 -28.40
CA VAL A 44 -28.66 45.97 -29.58
C VAL A 44 -27.82 45.67 -30.82
N CYS A 45 -28.30 44.77 -31.67
CA CYS A 45 -27.57 44.27 -32.84
C CYS A 45 -28.45 44.39 -34.09
N GLU A 46 -27.84 44.64 -35.24
CA GLU A 46 -28.51 44.61 -36.56
C GLU A 46 -28.69 43.15 -37.05
N ASP A 47 -27.70 42.30 -36.70
CA ASP A 47 -27.68 40.88 -37.07
C ASP A 47 -27.98 39.96 -35.88
N LEU A 48 -28.46 38.77 -36.21
CA LEU A 48 -28.60 37.70 -35.27
C LEU A 48 -27.23 37.22 -34.75
N ILE A 49 -27.10 37.15 -33.44
CA ILE A 49 -25.95 36.48 -32.77
C ILE A 49 -26.16 34.97 -32.89
N ALA A 50 -25.28 34.31 -33.63
CA ALA A 50 -25.35 32.88 -33.82
C ALA A 50 -24.91 32.09 -32.58
N ASP A 51 -25.49 30.91 -32.32
CA ASP A 51 -25.15 30.02 -31.23
C ASP A 51 -23.65 29.63 -31.21
N LYS A 52 -23.02 29.55 -32.39
CA LYS A 52 -21.55 29.31 -32.52
C LYS A 52 -20.67 30.41 -31.92
N SER A 53 -21.27 31.51 -31.47
CA SER A 53 -20.56 32.56 -30.70
C SER A 53 -20.35 32.19 -29.23
N LEU A 54 -20.98 31.13 -28.74
CA LEU A 54 -20.65 30.58 -27.41
C LEU A 54 -19.19 30.16 -27.36
N GLY A 55 -18.50 30.47 -26.25
CA GLY A 55 -17.07 30.26 -26.06
C GLY A 55 -16.16 31.24 -26.79
N LYS A 56 -16.70 32.14 -27.64
CA LYS A 56 -15.91 33.17 -28.32
C LYS A 56 -15.66 34.40 -27.46
N VAL A 57 -14.62 35.17 -27.79
CA VAL A 57 -14.27 36.36 -27.05
C VAL A 57 -15.34 37.44 -27.29
N LEU A 58 -15.88 37.94 -26.19
CA LEU A 58 -16.67 39.16 -26.13
C LEU A 58 -15.80 40.25 -25.56
N LYS A 59 -15.59 41.31 -26.37
CA LYS A 59 -14.83 42.48 -26.01
C LYS A 59 -15.76 43.68 -25.87
N PHE A 60 -15.67 44.38 -24.73
CA PHE A 60 -16.31 45.64 -24.49
C PHE A 60 -15.27 46.76 -24.54
N ASP A 61 -15.47 47.75 -25.39
CA ASP A 61 -14.71 48.98 -25.40
C ASP A 61 -15.53 50.07 -24.68
N ILE A 62 -15.00 50.59 -23.59
CA ILE A 62 -15.64 51.59 -22.72
C ILE A 62 -14.82 52.89 -22.85
N LYS A 63 -15.47 53.96 -23.31
CA LYS A 63 -14.91 55.30 -23.48
C LYS A 63 -15.63 56.26 -22.55
N SER A 64 -15.05 56.55 -21.42
CA SER A 64 -15.51 57.62 -20.55
C SER A 64 -14.90 58.99 -21.03
N PRO A 65 -15.41 60.12 -20.57
CA PRO A 65 -14.83 61.40 -20.96
C PRO A 65 -13.35 61.58 -20.61
N GLN A 66 -12.85 60.86 -19.58
CA GLN A 66 -11.51 61.02 -19.03
C GLN A 66 -10.59 59.84 -19.34
N GLU A 67 -11.17 58.66 -19.55
CA GLU A 67 -10.38 57.44 -19.67
C GLU A 67 -11.05 56.42 -20.60
N SER A 68 -10.29 55.47 -21.09
CA SER A 68 -10.80 54.34 -21.87
C SER A 68 -10.34 53.04 -21.26
N THR A 69 -11.19 52.04 -21.25
CA THR A 69 -10.83 50.70 -20.79
C THR A 69 -11.49 49.63 -21.68
N THR A 70 -10.96 48.45 -21.61
CA THR A 70 -11.50 47.27 -22.30
C THR A 70 -11.80 46.19 -21.28
N LEU A 71 -12.97 45.53 -21.41
CA LEU A 71 -13.28 44.33 -20.65
C LEU A 71 -13.44 43.17 -21.63
N LEU A 72 -12.94 42.01 -21.24
CA LEU A 72 -12.89 40.82 -22.08
C LEU A 72 -13.47 39.62 -21.31
N GLY A 73 -14.28 38.80 -21.98
CA GLY A 73 -14.76 37.52 -21.45
C GLY A 73 -15.06 36.54 -22.58
N LEU A 74 -15.31 35.31 -22.23
CA LEU A 74 -15.84 34.30 -23.15
C LEU A 74 -17.35 34.20 -22.99
N ILE A 75 -18.09 34.25 -24.08
CA ILE A 75 -19.55 34.19 -24.05
C ILE A 75 -19.99 32.82 -23.48
N THR A 76 -20.75 32.86 -22.38
CA THR A 76 -21.31 31.66 -21.74
C THR A 76 -22.81 31.54 -21.91
N THR A 77 -23.50 32.68 -22.12
CA THR A 77 -24.96 32.69 -22.31
C THR A 77 -25.35 33.73 -23.36
N ILE A 78 -26.23 33.36 -24.25
CA ILE A 78 -26.86 34.23 -25.26
C ILE A 78 -28.36 34.15 -25.06
N SER A 79 -29.02 35.26 -24.74
CA SER A 79 -30.49 35.36 -24.56
C SER A 79 -31.05 36.39 -25.52
N LEU A 80 -31.79 35.97 -26.53
CA LEU A 80 -32.58 36.86 -27.39
C LEU A 80 -33.80 37.36 -26.61
N GLN A 81 -33.86 38.67 -26.36
CA GLN A 81 -34.93 39.30 -25.60
C GLN A 81 -36.10 39.74 -26.50
N GLY A 82 -35.82 40.08 -27.76
CA GLY A 82 -36.84 40.50 -28.71
C GLY A 82 -36.25 41.03 -30.01
N PHE A 83 -37.18 41.33 -30.93
CA PHE A 83 -36.89 41.95 -32.23
C PHE A 83 -37.85 43.11 -32.46
N SER A 84 -37.34 44.22 -32.93
CA SER A 84 -38.14 45.36 -33.39
C SER A 84 -38.23 45.37 -34.90
N GLU A 85 -39.41 45.07 -35.45
CA GLU A 85 -39.63 45.13 -36.91
C GLU A 85 -39.47 46.54 -37.48
N GLU A 86 -39.93 47.55 -36.73
CA GLU A 86 -39.83 48.95 -37.14
C GLU A 86 -38.36 49.41 -37.35
N LYS A 87 -37.45 48.93 -36.48
CA LYS A 87 -36.07 49.31 -36.45
C LYS A 87 -35.12 48.28 -37.07
N ALA A 88 -35.65 47.07 -37.38
CA ALA A 88 -34.85 45.91 -37.81
C ALA A 88 -33.68 45.61 -36.84
N LEU A 89 -33.96 45.62 -35.54
CA LEU A 89 -32.94 45.45 -34.48
C LEU A 89 -33.32 44.32 -33.55
N TYR A 90 -32.31 43.54 -33.17
CA TYR A 90 -32.37 42.44 -32.17
C TYR A 90 -31.86 42.95 -30.83
N TYR A 91 -32.54 42.56 -29.78
CA TYR A 91 -32.19 42.85 -28.39
C TYR A 91 -31.69 41.59 -27.69
N TYR A 92 -30.49 41.64 -27.17
CA TYR A 92 -29.86 40.50 -26.49
C TYR A 92 -29.44 40.85 -25.08
N THR A 93 -29.46 39.84 -24.21
CA THR A 93 -28.64 39.81 -22.97
C THR A 93 -27.57 38.77 -23.15
N LEU A 94 -26.31 39.15 -23.01
CA LEU A 94 -25.17 38.27 -23.05
C LEU A 94 -24.52 38.16 -21.67
N GLU A 95 -24.13 36.95 -21.32
CA GLU A 95 -23.22 36.73 -20.17
C GLU A 95 -21.90 36.21 -20.72
N ALA A 96 -20.80 36.80 -20.23
CA ALA A 96 -19.46 36.33 -20.52
C ALA A 96 -18.67 36.17 -19.23
N LYS A 97 -17.84 35.17 -19.18
CA LYS A 97 -17.00 34.84 -18.02
C LYS A 97 -15.53 34.75 -18.43
N ASP A 98 -14.71 34.69 -17.41
CA ASP A 98 -13.29 34.41 -17.57
C ASP A 98 -13.06 33.01 -18.15
N PRO A 99 -11.87 32.74 -18.77
CA PRO A 99 -11.58 31.44 -19.36
C PRO A 99 -11.56 30.29 -18.34
N LEU A 100 -11.20 30.57 -17.08
CA LEU A 100 -11.12 29.54 -16.05
C LEU A 100 -12.50 28.93 -15.72
N SER A 101 -13.59 29.71 -15.95
CA SER A 101 -14.97 29.27 -15.76
C SER A 101 -15.35 28.05 -16.61
N LEU A 102 -14.67 27.85 -17.76
CA LEU A 102 -14.92 26.70 -18.63
C LEU A 102 -14.54 25.37 -17.96
N LEU A 103 -13.59 25.41 -17.02
CA LEU A 103 -13.18 24.23 -16.25
C LEU A 103 -14.29 23.69 -15.36
N ALA A 104 -15.31 24.47 -15.03
CA ALA A 104 -16.48 24.01 -14.27
C ALA A 104 -17.31 22.99 -15.03
N TYR A 105 -17.23 22.96 -16.36
CA TYR A 105 -17.94 22.02 -17.24
C TYR A 105 -17.16 20.75 -17.52
N ARG A 106 -15.94 20.64 -16.96
CA ARG A 106 -15.09 19.45 -17.03
C ARG A 106 -15.00 18.83 -15.65
N ARG A 107 -15.15 17.52 -15.56
CA ARG A 107 -15.04 16.73 -14.32
C ARG A 107 -14.27 15.48 -14.61
N ASN A 108 -13.32 15.14 -13.73
CA ASN A 108 -12.44 14.00 -13.98
C ASN A 108 -12.07 13.27 -12.66
N ARG A 109 -11.56 12.06 -12.84
CA ARG A 109 -10.75 11.34 -11.86
C ARG A 109 -9.41 11.03 -12.53
N LYS A 110 -8.35 11.64 -12.06
CA LYS A 110 -7.02 11.55 -12.67
C LYS A 110 -5.95 11.55 -11.60
N ILE A 111 -4.88 10.84 -11.90
CA ILE A 111 -3.70 10.73 -11.03
C ILE A 111 -2.55 11.49 -11.68
N PHE A 112 -1.90 12.34 -10.89
CA PHE A 112 -0.65 13.03 -11.25
C PHE A 112 0.44 12.52 -10.32
N GLN A 113 1.58 12.10 -10.88
CA GLN A 113 2.69 11.54 -10.11
C GLN A 113 3.98 12.33 -10.38
N ASN A 114 4.73 12.63 -9.30
CA ASN A 114 6.02 13.30 -9.35
C ASN A 114 5.98 14.64 -10.11
N MET A 115 4.90 15.39 -9.96
CA MET A 115 4.68 16.68 -10.61
C MET A 115 4.57 17.79 -9.57
N THR A 116 5.04 18.99 -9.91
CA THR A 116 4.82 20.17 -9.10
C THR A 116 3.40 20.71 -9.27
N SER A 117 2.88 21.43 -8.26
CA SER A 117 1.57 22.08 -8.34
C SER A 117 1.42 22.92 -9.62
N LYS A 118 2.48 23.64 -10.03
CA LYS A 118 2.48 24.42 -11.26
C LYS A 118 2.33 23.54 -12.50
N GLN A 119 3.09 22.45 -12.60
CA GLN A 119 2.99 21.52 -13.74
C GLN A 119 1.60 20.90 -13.85
N ILE A 120 1.02 20.49 -12.73
CA ILE A 120 -0.34 19.92 -12.69
C ILE A 120 -1.36 20.95 -13.20
N ILE A 121 -1.31 22.19 -12.69
CA ILE A 121 -2.21 23.25 -13.11
C ILE A 121 -2.03 23.56 -14.61
N GLU A 122 -0.80 23.67 -15.08
CA GLU A 122 -0.51 23.92 -16.51
C GLU A 122 -1.00 22.80 -17.41
N ASP A 123 -0.94 21.55 -16.94
CA ASP A 123 -1.41 20.36 -17.67
C ASP A 123 -2.94 20.39 -17.83
N VAL A 124 -3.67 20.63 -16.73
CA VAL A 124 -5.13 20.79 -16.75
C VAL A 124 -5.57 21.93 -17.66
N LEU A 125 -4.90 23.10 -17.59
CA LEU A 125 -5.20 24.24 -18.47
C LEU A 125 -4.90 23.92 -19.94
N ASN A 126 -3.87 23.14 -20.21
CA ASN A 126 -3.49 22.71 -21.55
C ASN A 126 -4.52 21.74 -22.14
N GLU A 127 -4.94 20.74 -21.38
CA GLU A 127 -5.99 19.80 -21.80
C GLU A 127 -7.34 20.50 -22.07
N ALA A 128 -7.63 21.55 -21.32
CA ALA A 128 -8.80 22.39 -21.54
C ALA A 128 -8.66 23.38 -22.71
N GLY A 129 -7.49 23.47 -23.34
CA GLY A 129 -7.22 24.40 -24.45
C GLY A 129 -7.10 25.86 -24.04
N ILE A 130 -6.96 26.18 -22.75
CA ILE A 130 -6.92 27.56 -22.22
C ILE A 130 -5.56 27.96 -21.64
N LYS A 131 -4.52 27.12 -21.77
CA LYS A 131 -3.17 27.46 -21.30
C LYS A 131 -2.65 28.79 -21.85
N SER A 132 -2.98 29.10 -23.09
CA SER A 132 -2.59 30.38 -23.71
C SER A 132 -3.30 31.61 -23.11
N ASN A 133 -4.30 31.41 -22.27
CA ASN A 133 -5.02 32.44 -21.53
C ASN A 133 -4.54 32.57 -20.08
N ALA A 134 -3.42 31.94 -19.73
CA ALA A 134 -2.90 31.95 -18.37
C ALA A 134 -1.44 32.41 -18.32
N LYS A 135 -1.13 33.26 -17.33
CA LYS A 135 0.22 33.68 -16.95
C LYS A 135 0.44 33.34 -15.49
N ILE A 136 1.24 32.31 -15.22
CA ILE A 136 1.59 31.88 -13.86
C ILE A 136 2.92 32.53 -13.47
N SER A 137 2.85 33.57 -12.62
CA SER A 137 3.99 34.40 -12.18
C SER A 137 4.20 34.20 -10.67
N VAL A 138 4.72 33.05 -10.30
CA VAL A 138 4.98 32.64 -8.91
C VAL A 138 6.48 32.47 -8.68
N SER A 139 6.95 32.63 -7.44
CA SER A 139 8.36 32.59 -7.07
C SER A 139 8.99 31.18 -7.10
N GLY A 140 8.23 30.16 -7.39
CA GLY A 140 8.68 28.76 -7.46
C GLY A 140 7.73 27.92 -8.29
N SER A 141 7.85 26.61 -8.16
CA SER A 141 6.96 25.66 -8.86
C SER A 141 5.86 25.09 -7.96
N GLY A 142 5.80 25.50 -6.70
CA GLY A 142 4.96 24.90 -5.67
C GLY A 142 5.54 23.59 -5.15
N ALA A 143 4.79 22.91 -4.31
CA ALA A 143 5.14 21.58 -3.77
C ALA A 143 5.27 20.56 -4.91
N THR A 144 6.22 19.64 -4.77
CA THR A 144 6.27 18.44 -5.61
C THR A 144 5.42 17.37 -4.97
N HIS A 145 4.41 16.90 -5.68
CA HIS A 145 3.52 15.85 -5.25
C HIS A 145 4.04 14.50 -5.79
N GLU A 146 4.39 13.58 -4.91
CA GLU A 146 4.66 12.20 -5.32
C GLU A 146 3.40 11.59 -5.94
N TYR A 147 2.25 11.91 -5.35
CA TYR A 147 0.95 11.45 -5.79
C TYR A 147 -0.09 12.53 -5.51
N CYS A 148 -0.85 12.91 -6.52
CA CYS A 148 -1.92 13.90 -6.40
C CYS A 148 -3.11 13.43 -7.24
N THR A 149 -4.25 13.29 -6.61
CA THR A 149 -5.46 12.76 -7.24
C THR A 149 -6.51 13.85 -7.41
N GLN A 150 -6.96 14.06 -8.63
CA GLN A 150 -8.24 14.74 -8.88
C GLN A 150 -9.35 13.74 -8.56
N ALA A 151 -10.05 13.95 -7.45
CA ALA A 151 -10.93 12.94 -6.85
C ALA A 151 -12.42 13.24 -7.13
N ASP A 152 -12.87 13.03 -8.37
CA ASP A 152 -14.26 13.25 -8.78
C ASP A 152 -14.72 14.70 -8.57
N GLU A 153 -13.87 15.63 -8.90
CA GLU A 153 -14.11 17.08 -8.82
C GLU A 153 -14.02 17.73 -10.19
N THR A 154 -14.57 18.92 -10.35
CA THR A 154 -14.40 19.68 -11.58
C THR A 154 -12.93 20.11 -11.73
N ASP A 155 -12.47 20.28 -12.98
CA ASP A 155 -11.12 20.80 -13.24
C ASP A 155 -10.93 22.16 -12.56
N LEU A 156 -12.00 22.98 -12.48
CA LEU A 156 -11.99 24.24 -11.77
C LEU A 156 -11.72 24.08 -10.28
N ALA A 157 -12.49 23.24 -9.59
CA ALA A 157 -12.34 23.00 -8.16
C ALA A 157 -10.93 22.45 -7.84
N PHE A 158 -10.45 21.53 -8.70
CA PHE A 158 -9.12 20.95 -8.57
C PHE A 158 -8.01 22.01 -8.68
N VAL A 159 -8.04 22.84 -9.72
CA VAL A 159 -7.04 23.91 -9.93
C VAL A 159 -7.12 24.93 -8.80
N GLN A 160 -8.32 25.35 -8.40
CA GLN A 160 -8.50 26.32 -7.31
C GLN A 160 -7.97 25.80 -5.97
N ARG A 161 -8.21 24.53 -5.62
CA ARG A 161 -7.69 23.98 -4.36
C ARG A 161 -6.16 23.84 -4.38
N LEU A 162 -5.55 23.48 -5.53
CA LEU A 162 -4.10 23.44 -5.64
C LEU A 162 -3.49 24.84 -5.49
N MET A 163 -4.09 25.87 -6.12
CA MET A 163 -3.66 27.25 -5.95
C MET A 163 -3.81 27.70 -4.48
N SER A 164 -4.92 27.36 -3.84
CA SER A 164 -5.15 27.73 -2.44
C SER A 164 -4.20 27.02 -1.47
N PHE A 165 -3.87 25.75 -1.72
CA PHE A 165 -2.86 24.98 -0.97
C PHE A 165 -1.48 25.65 -1.01
N GLU A 166 -1.08 26.13 -2.19
CA GLU A 166 0.17 26.88 -2.38
C GLU A 166 0.10 28.32 -1.85
N GLY A 167 -1.10 28.80 -1.48
CA GLY A 167 -1.34 30.20 -1.11
C GLY A 167 -1.24 31.13 -2.29
N TRP A 168 -1.41 30.63 -3.50
CA TRP A 168 -1.45 31.44 -4.72
C TRP A 168 -2.83 32.06 -4.87
N HIS A 169 -2.86 33.24 -5.46
CA HIS A 169 -4.06 33.96 -5.85
C HIS A 169 -4.09 34.19 -7.35
N TYR A 170 -5.25 34.46 -7.89
CA TYR A 170 -5.38 34.83 -9.29
C TYR A 170 -6.40 35.95 -9.50
N HIS A 171 -6.24 36.66 -10.59
CA HIS A 171 -7.16 37.66 -11.07
C HIS A 171 -7.14 37.70 -12.61
N PHE A 172 -8.07 38.44 -13.23
CA PHE A 172 -8.15 38.53 -14.68
C PHE A 172 -7.67 39.89 -15.18
N ASP A 173 -6.74 39.84 -16.11
CA ASP A 173 -6.18 41.05 -16.79
C ASP A 173 -6.86 41.17 -18.13
N HIS A 174 -7.48 42.33 -18.37
CA HIS A 174 -8.20 42.70 -19.62
C HIS A 174 -7.35 43.56 -20.54
N SER A 175 -6.10 43.83 -20.25
CA SER A 175 -5.20 44.72 -21.00
C SER A 175 -4.69 44.12 -22.32
N SER A 176 -4.89 42.82 -22.54
CA SER A 176 -4.46 42.12 -23.76
C SER A 176 -5.59 41.99 -24.80
N SER A 177 -5.34 41.30 -25.92
CA SER A 177 -6.37 41.02 -26.93
C SER A 177 -7.36 39.92 -26.54
N LYS A 178 -7.10 39.19 -25.45
CA LYS A 178 -7.94 38.12 -24.89
C LYS A 178 -7.89 38.17 -23.37
N PRO A 179 -8.94 37.65 -22.67
CA PRO A 179 -8.95 37.64 -21.22
C PRO A 179 -7.83 36.75 -20.71
N MET A 180 -7.00 37.29 -19.80
CA MET A 180 -5.81 36.64 -19.27
C MET A 180 -5.96 36.36 -17.77
N LEU A 181 -5.85 35.09 -17.40
CA LEU A 181 -5.65 34.66 -16.02
C LEU A 181 -4.22 35.01 -15.58
N THR A 182 -4.08 35.78 -14.53
CA THR A 182 -2.78 36.08 -13.90
C THR A 182 -2.75 35.43 -12.52
N VAL A 183 -1.81 34.50 -12.31
CA VAL A 183 -1.58 33.84 -11.03
C VAL A 183 -0.34 34.40 -10.37
N GLY A 184 -0.41 34.70 -9.08
CA GLY A 184 0.70 35.22 -8.28
C GLY A 184 0.72 34.62 -6.88
N ASP A 185 1.83 34.77 -6.18
CA ASP A 185 2.06 34.28 -4.81
C ASP A 185 2.33 35.40 -3.80
N SER A 186 2.28 36.62 -4.22
CA SER A 186 2.52 37.80 -3.37
C SER A 186 1.83 39.03 -3.93
N ASN A 187 1.65 40.08 -3.09
CA ASN A 187 1.05 41.35 -3.49
C ASN A 187 1.85 42.09 -4.58
N GLN A 188 3.05 41.66 -4.94
CA GLN A 188 3.83 42.21 -6.05
C GLN A 188 3.23 41.86 -7.43
N ALA A 189 2.44 40.79 -7.52
CA ALA A 189 1.74 40.43 -8.76
C ALA A 189 0.62 41.41 -9.12
N PHE A 190 0.11 42.17 -8.17
CA PHE A 190 -0.93 43.15 -8.37
C PHE A 190 -0.37 44.49 -8.83
N LYS A 191 -0.99 45.08 -9.83
CA LYS A 191 -0.55 46.30 -10.45
C LYS A 191 -1.34 47.54 -9.97
N ALA A 192 -0.69 48.67 -9.82
CA ALA A 192 -1.39 49.92 -9.70
C ALA A 192 -2.07 50.30 -11.02
N ILE A 193 -3.26 50.88 -10.96
CA ILE A 193 -3.89 51.47 -12.15
C ILE A 193 -3.19 52.76 -12.53
N THR A 194 -3.34 53.17 -13.78
CA THR A 194 -2.89 54.49 -14.22
C THR A 194 -3.66 55.55 -13.43
N ASP A 195 -2.99 56.64 -13.04
CA ASP A 195 -3.60 57.66 -12.18
C ASP A 195 -4.18 57.09 -10.90
N ASN A 196 -3.39 56.37 -10.15
CA ASN A 196 -3.79 55.56 -9.00
C ASN A 196 -4.11 56.37 -7.73
N THR A 197 -4.14 57.71 -7.75
CA THR A 197 -4.42 58.55 -6.62
C THR A 197 -5.89 58.94 -6.60
N PHE A 198 -6.62 58.45 -5.60
CA PHE A 198 -8.05 58.74 -5.38
C PHE A 198 -8.23 59.69 -4.24
N THR A 199 -9.17 60.64 -4.39
CA THR A 199 -9.56 61.59 -3.31
C THR A 199 -10.91 61.23 -2.73
N TYR A 200 -11.03 61.39 -1.43
CA TYR A 200 -12.30 61.12 -0.70
C TYR A 200 -13.18 62.37 -0.68
N GLN A 201 -14.37 62.31 -1.26
CA GLN A 201 -15.43 63.35 -1.21
C GLN A 201 -14.95 64.77 -1.50
N THR A 202 -13.78 64.97 -2.11
CA THR A 202 -13.22 66.25 -2.46
C THR A 202 -13.16 66.37 -3.96
N PRO A 203 -13.62 67.45 -4.58
CA PRO A 203 -13.50 67.65 -5.99
C PRO A 203 -12.06 67.38 -6.47
N ASN A 204 -11.88 66.41 -7.32
CA ASN A 204 -10.61 66.06 -7.93
C ASN A 204 -10.50 66.75 -9.27
N PRO A 205 -9.33 67.29 -9.69
CA PRO A 205 -9.09 67.68 -11.07
C PRO A 205 -9.51 66.64 -12.12
N ASN A 206 -9.47 65.38 -11.72
CA ASN A 206 -10.05 64.28 -12.45
C ASN A 206 -11.24 63.69 -11.63
N PRO A 207 -12.51 64.10 -11.91
CA PRO A 207 -13.69 63.64 -11.19
C PRO A 207 -13.90 62.16 -11.22
N SER A 208 -13.29 61.45 -12.19
CA SER A 208 -13.33 59.98 -12.27
C SER A 208 -12.50 59.29 -11.18
N ARG A 209 -11.68 60.03 -10.42
CA ARG A 209 -10.84 59.50 -9.32
C ARG A 209 -11.41 59.81 -7.92
N GLU A 210 -12.68 60.13 -7.81
CA GLU A 210 -13.32 60.41 -6.57
C GLU A 210 -13.90 59.13 -5.95
N VAL A 211 -13.63 58.96 -4.64
CA VAL A 211 -14.27 57.95 -3.80
C VAL A 211 -15.43 58.64 -3.07
N THR A 212 -16.64 58.24 -3.36
CA THR A 212 -17.87 58.90 -2.86
C THR A 212 -18.32 58.33 -1.51
N SER A 213 -17.96 57.11 -1.19
CA SER A 213 -18.32 56.44 0.08
C SER A 213 -17.11 55.59 0.54
N TRP A 214 -16.90 55.59 1.86
CA TRP A 214 -15.85 54.82 2.50
C TRP A 214 -16.34 54.31 3.87
N LEU A 215 -16.30 52.97 4.05
CA LEU A 215 -16.60 52.30 5.30
C LEU A 215 -15.45 51.33 5.61
N THR A 216 -14.85 51.44 6.78
CA THR A 216 -13.86 50.47 7.26
C THR A 216 -14.48 49.57 8.30
N GLU A 217 -14.45 48.28 8.06
CA GLU A 217 -14.92 47.25 8.97
C GLU A 217 -13.72 46.50 9.57
N THR A 218 -13.73 46.37 10.87
CA THR A 218 -12.73 45.60 11.63
C THR A 218 -13.42 44.42 12.30
N ARG A 219 -12.90 43.23 12.07
CA ARG A 219 -13.51 41.95 12.48
C ARG A 219 -12.68 41.24 13.54
N VAL A 220 -13.35 40.53 14.43
CA VAL A 220 -12.71 39.54 15.30
C VAL A 220 -12.19 38.40 14.36
N ASN A 221 -11.00 37.92 14.65
CA ASN A 221 -10.31 37.00 13.81
C ASN A 221 -9.54 35.94 14.63
N THR A 222 -9.27 34.79 14.06
CA THR A 222 -8.37 33.80 14.63
C THR A 222 -7.01 34.42 14.91
N SER A 223 -6.50 34.17 16.12
CA SER A 223 -5.23 34.73 16.58
C SER A 223 -4.06 33.75 16.47
N THR A 224 -4.36 32.46 16.37
CA THR A 224 -3.33 31.41 16.30
C THR A 224 -3.83 30.23 15.47
N ILE A 225 -2.98 29.73 14.59
CA ILE A 225 -3.20 28.49 13.83
C ILE A 225 -2.08 27.53 14.14
N SER A 226 -2.46 26.27 14.38
CA SER A 226 -1.56 25.12 14.52
C SER A 226 -2.02 24.00 13.59
N LEU A 227 -1.08 23.41 12.87
CA LEU A 227 -1.33 22.25 12.01
C LEU A 227 -0.60 21.04 12.55
N GLY A 228 -1.22 19.87 12.46
CA GLY A 228 -0.61 18.58 12.77
C GLY A 228 -0.83 17.58 11.65
N ASP A 229 0.09 16.65 11.51
CA ASP A 229 -0.03 15.52 10.58
C ASP A 229 0.83 14.34 11.05
N HIS A 230 0.68 13.20 10.41
CA HIS A 230 1.56 12.05 10.56
C HIS A 230 2.37 11.86 9.28
N SER A 231 3.70 11.94 9.41
CA SER A 231 4.59 11.63 8.30
C SER A 231 4.88 10.14 8.26
N GLU A 232 4.41 9.45 7.24
CA GLU A 232 4.68 8.02 7.04
C GLU A 232 6.16 7.77 6.75
N ALA A 233 6.80 8.66 6.02
CA ALA A 233 8.22 8.57 5.70
C ALA A 233 9.14 8.68 6.93
N LEU A 234 8.73 9.49 7.92
CA LEU A 234 9.45 9.67 9.17
C LEU A 234 8.93 8.76 10.30
N ALA A 235 7.78 8.11 10.10
CA ALA A 235 7.04 7.33 11.09
C ALA A 235 6.80 8.12 12.41
N GLU A 236 6.54 9.44 12.31
CA GLU A 236 6.33 10.32 13.45
C GLU A 236 5.24 11.36 13.20
N ALA A 237 4.64 11.85 14.27
CA ALA A 237 3.75 13.01 14.22
C ALA A 237 4.58 14.28 13.97
N ILE A 238 4.14 15.10 13.01
CA ILE A 238 4.73 16.40 12.70
C ILE A 238 3.77 17.53 13.06
N THR A 239 4.29 18.68 13.44
CA THR A 239 3.49 19.85 13.78
C THR A 239 4.13 21.13 13.26
N SER A 240 3.28 22.11 12.89
CA SER A 240 3.73 23.44 12.51
C SER A 240 4.24 24.25 13.72
N GLY A 241 3.84 23.87 14.95
CA GLY A 241 3.80 24.78 16.08
C GLY A 241 2.81 25.93 15.86
N ASP A 242 2.63 26.76 16.86
CA ASP A 242 1.70 27.88 16.83
C ASP A 242 2.18 29.00 15.91
N LYS A 243 1.36 29.33 14.91
CA LYS A 243 1.52 30.53 14.08
C LYS A 243 0.55 31.60 14.53
N LYS A 244 1.09 32.67 15.04
CA LYS A 244 0.32 33.83 15.54
C LYS A 244 0.06 34.83 14.43
N THR A 245 -1.05 35.57 14.53
CA THR A 245 -1.35 36.74 13.70
C THR A 245 -0.18 37.72 13.67
N ALA A 246 0.10 38.31 12.52
CA ALA A 246 1.16 39.28 12.33
C ALA A 246 0.80 40.64 13.00
N SER A 247 -0.49 40.93 13.20
CA SER A 247 -0.99 42.13 13.86
C SER A 247 -1.49 41.80 15.26
N ALA A 248 -1.58 42.82 16.13
CA ALA A 248 -2.15 42.63 17.48
C ALA A 248 -3.52 41.98 17.42
N ALA A 249 -3.71 40.90 18.19
CA ALA A 249 -4.99 40.21 18.27
C ALA A 249 -5.98 41.14 19.05
N PHE A 250 -7.19 41.34 18.52
CA PHE A 250 -8.24 42.07 19.22
C PHE A 250 -8.82 41.27 20.37
N VAL A 251 -8.86 39.96 20.23
CA VAL A 251 -9.30 38.99 21.24
C VAL A 251 -8.25 37.91 21.34
N SER A 252 -7.74 37.65 22.54
CA SER A 252 -6.77 36.59 22.78
C SER A 252 -7.44 35.21 22.91
N GLY A 253 -6.66 34.13 22.65
CA GLY A 253 -7.11 32.76 22.87
C GLY A 253 -7.97 32.18 21.75
N LEU A 254 -8.18 32.88 20.65
CA LEU A 254 -8.88 32.34 19.47
C LEU A 254 -7.90 31.52 18.61
N SER A 255 -7.82 30.25 18.91
CA SER A 255 -6.92 29.32 18.23
C SER A 255 -7.68 28.26 17.41
N GLN A 256 -7.11 27.87 16.28
CA GLN A 256 -7.57 26.76 15.47
C GLN A 256 -6.45 25.72 15.34
N TYR A 257 -6.81 24.44 15.49
CA TYR A 257 -5.94 23.31 15.22
C TYR A 257 -6.55 22.46 14.11
N HIS A 258 -5.78 22.17 13.07
CA HIS A 258 -6.18 21.31 11.97
C HIS A 258 -5.22 20.13 11.87
N TYR A 259 -5.76 18.93 11.63
CA TYR A 259 -5.00 17.68 11.49
C TYR A 259 -5.35 16.96 10.18
N GLY A 260 -4.36 16.27 9.60
CA GLY A 260 -4.60 15.38 8.47
C GLY A 260 -4.80 16.11 7.13
N GLN A 261 -4.00 17.13 6.83
CA GLN A 261 -4.01 17.85 5.56
C GLN A 261 -3.05 17.25 4.51
N GLY A 262 -2.33 16.16 4.85
CA GLY A 262 -1.46 15.44 3.93
C GLY A 262 -0.02 15.95 3.88
N PHE A 263 0.47 16.61 4.93
CA PHE A 263 1.87 17.05 5.00
C PHE A 263 2.79 15.91 5.37
N THR A 264 3.92 15.82 4.67
CA THR A 264 4.94 14.78 4.89
C THR A 264 6.21 15.32 5.53
N ASP A 265 6.43 16.63 5.54
CA ASP A 265 7.62 17.25 6.12
C ASP A 265 7.33 18.48 7.00
N LYS A 266 8.29 18.75 7.92
CA LYS A 266 8.18 19.81 8.94
C LYS A 266 8.28 21.25 8.38
N ALA A 267 8.85 21.44 7.21
CA ALA A 267 8.96 22.76 6.60
C ALA A 267 7.64 23.12 5.90
N ALA A 268 7.10 22.20 5.09
CA ALA A 268 5.85 22.40 4.35
C ALA A 268 4.68 22.69 5.29
N ILE A 269 4.54 21.94 6.41
CA ILE A 269 3.46 22.16 7.39
C ILE A 269 3.60 23.54 8.09
N ARG A 270 4.83 24.00 8.38
CA ARG A 270 5.06 25.34 8.98
C ARG A 270 4.73 26.47 8.01
N ASP A 271 5.11 26.31 6.75
CA ASP A 271 4.82 27.32 5.73
C ASP A 271 3.33 27.39 5.42
N SER A 272 2.64 26.24 5.41
CA SER A 272 1.19 26.21 5.25
C SER A 272 0.48 26.91 6.43
N ALA A 273 0.88 26.64 7.66
CA ALA A 273 0.31 27.33 8.83
C ALA A 273 0.50 28.86 8.77
N LYS A 274 1.66 29.31 8.26
CA LYS A 274 1.90 30.74 8.01
C LYS A 274 0.93 31.29 6.96
N ARG A 275 0.78 30.62 5.81
CA ARG A 275 -0.15 31.02 4.75
C ARG A 275 -1.60 31.06 5.24
N GLN A 276 -2.04 30.05 6.00
CA GLN A 276 -3.39 30.02 6.56
C GLN A 276 -3.61 31.18 7.57
N MET A 277 -2.59 31.54 8.35
CA MET A 277 -2.68 32.71 9.21
C MET A 277 -2.77 34.02 8.41
N GLU A 278 -2.04 34.15 7.30
CA GLU A 278 -2.13 35.31 6.39
C GLU A 278 -3.53 35.45 5.77
N VAL A 279 -4.24 34.33 5.49
CA VAL A 279 -5.67 34.37 5.07
C VAL A 279 -6.53 35.06 6.15
N HIS A 280 -6.37 34.66 7.39
CA HIS A 280 -7.10 35.27 8.48
C HIS A 280 -6.73 36.74 8.68
N ASP A 281 -5.45 37.09 8.59
CA ASP A 281 -4.98 38.47 8.72
C ASP A 281 -5.52 39.36 7.61
N SER A 282 -5.67 38.86 6.36
CA SER A 282 -6.22 39.63 5.24
C SER A 282 -7.70 39.95 5.40
N GLY A 283 -8.46 39.13 6.14
CA GLY A 283 -9.87 39.34 6.43
C GLY A 283 -10.17 40.20 7.66
N LYS A 284 -9.14 40.65 8.39
CA LYS A 284 -9.29 41.37 9.67
C LYS A 284 -9.77 42.79 9.50
N ILE A 285 -9.25 43.51 8.51
CA ILE A 285 -9.62 44.90 8.20
C ILE A 285 -9.98 44.99 6.74
N ILE A 286 -11.22 45.23 6.44
CA ILE A 286 -11.73 45.36 5.07
C ILE A 286 -12.39 46.75 4.95
N SER A 287 -12.09 47.44 3.87
CA SER A 287 -12.78 48.69 3.54
C SER A 287 -13.74 48.47 2.37
N PHE A 288 -14.92 49.00 2.47
CA PHE A 288 -15.97 49.04 1.46
C PHE A 288 -16.06 50.47 0.94
N ALA A 289 -16.04 50.59 -0.39
CA ALA A 289 -16.01 51.90 -1.00
C ALA A 289 -16.85 51.96 -2.27
N GLU A 290 -17.26 53.15 -2.65
CA GLU A 290 -17.93 53.46 -3.91
C GLU A 290 -17.13 54.51 -4.67
N SER A 291 -17.06 54.34 -6.00
CA SER A 291 -16.40 55.32 -6.89
C SER A 291 -17.03 55.28 -8.30
N LYS A 292 -16.54 56.20 -9.17
CA LYS A 292 -16.93 56.25 -10.60
C LYS A 292 -15.79 55.90 -11.54
N VAL A 293 -14.76 55.22 -11.05
CA VAL A 293 -13.55 54.89 -11.79
C VAL A 293 -13.83 53.77 -12.78
N ALA A 294 -13.92 54.06 -14.05
CA ALA A 294 -14.27 53.07 -15.09
C ALA A 294 -13.20 52.00 -15.30
N THR A 295 -11.94 52.27 -14.96
CA THR A 295 -10.79 51.38 -15.16
C THR A 295 -10.46 50.51 -13.95
N LEU A 296 -11.20 50.66 -12.84
CA LEU A 296 -10.95 49.90 -11.60
C LEU A 296 -11.40 48.45 -11.73
N GLY A 297 -10.52 47.52 -11.35
CA GLY A 297 -10.79 46.07 -11.37
C GLY A 297 -10.24 45.36 -10.13
N ALA A 298 -10.67 44.14 -9.89
CA ALA A 298 -10.10 43.29 -8.84
C ALA A 298 -8.61 43.01 -9.14
N GLY A 299 -7.74 43.09 -8.13
CA GLY A 299 -6.30 43.01 -8.29
C GLY A 299 -5.60 44.35 -8.62
N ASN A 300 -6.35 45.43 -8.68
CA ASN A 300 -5.74 46.74 -8.86
C ASN A 300 -5.34 47.36 -7.51
N LYS A 301 -4.29 48.16 -7.50
CA LYS A 301 -3.87 49.00 -6.38
C LYS A 301 -4.16 50.47 -6.68
N PHE A 302 -4.59 51.17 -5.62
CA PHE A 302 -4.79 52.66 -5.65
C PHE A 302 -4.41 53.24 -4.31
N LYS A 303 -4.11 54.53 -4.29
CA LYS A 303 -3.80 55.33 -3.08
C LYS A 303 -4.97 56.21 -2.75
N LEU A 304 -5.56 56.04 -1.58
CA LEU A 304 -6.56 56.97 -1.05
C LEU A 304 -5.89 58.16 -0.39
N THR A 305 -6.42 59.37 -0.65
CA THR A 305 -5.94 60.61 -0.09
C THR A 305 -7.12 61.48 0.34
N GLN A 306 -6.85 62.51 1.18
CA GLN A 306 -7.82 63.49 1.65
C GLN A 306 -8.99 62.92 2.46
N HIS A 307 -8.83 61.71 2.97
CA HIS A 307 -9.80 61.18 3.94
C HIS A 307 -9.58 61.85 5.31
N PRO A 308 -10.68 62.23 6.05
CA PRO A 308 -10.56 62.92 7.34
C PRO A 308 -9.81 62.09 8.39
N ILE A 309 -9.98 60.77 8.37
CA ILE A 309 -9.26 59.83 9.23
C ILE A 309 -7.93 59.51 8.56
N THR A 310 -6.84 60.02 9.13
CA THR A 310 -5.48 59.96 8.57
C THR A 310 -5.02 58.52 8.25
N THR A 311 -5.39 57.56 9.10
CA THR A 311 -5.02 56.14 8.89
C THR A 311 -5.65 55.54 7.67
N CYS A 312 -6.71 56.12 7.10
CA CYS A 312 -7.30 55.68 5.82
C CYS A 312 -6.51 56.16 4.60
N ASN A 313 -5.64 57.15 4.75
CA ASN A 313 -4.85 57.74 3.66
C ASN A 313 -3.62 56.86 3.36
N GLN A 314 -3.80 55.78 2.64
CA GLN A 314 -2.78 54.79 2.32
C GLN A 314 -3.07 54.10 0.98
N GLU A 315 -2.20 53.20 0.55
CA GLU A 315 -2.41 52.37 -0.62
C GLU A 315 -3.24 51.13 -0.29
N TYR A 316 -4.20 50.83 -1.16
CA TYR A 316 -5.12 49.70 -1.03
C TYR A 316 -5.04 48.77 -2.25
N LEU A 317 -5.36 47.48 -2.00
CA LEU A 317 -5.59 46.46 -2.98
C LEU A 317 -7.11 46.17 -3.07
N VAL A 318 -7.67 46.29 -4.27
CA VAL A 318 -9.07 45.92 -4.53
C VAL A 318 -9.18 44.40 -4.58
N ILE A 319 -9.96 43.83 -3.65
CA ILE A 319 -10.14 42.37 -3.56
C ILE A 319 -11.41 41.89 -4.26
N SER A 320 -12.47 42.68 -4.26
CA SER A 320 -13.69 42.42 -5.03
C SER A 320 -14.30 43.71 -5.52
N ILE A 321 -14.99 43.68 -6.66
CA ILE A 321 -15.62 44.82 -7.27
C ILE A 321 -16.87 44.42 -8.04
N GLN A 322 -17.92 45.25 -7.95
CA GLN A 322 -19.02 45.28 -8.86
C GLN A 322 -19.06 46.63 -9.54
N SER A 323 -19.02 46.67 -10.85
CA SER A 323 -19.08 47.89 -11.65
C SER A 323 -20.30 47.83 -12.59
N ASP A 324 -21.07 48.91 -12.60
CA ASP A 324 -22.22 49.05 -13.49
C ASP A 324 -21.92 50.25 -14.43
N TYR A 325 -22.08 50.01 -15.72
CA TYR A 325 -21.86 50.98 -16.79
C TYR A 325 -23.14 51.13 -17.58
N SER A 326 -23.57 52.36 -17.77
CA SER A 326 -24.68 52.69 -18.66
C SER A 326 -24.20 53.50 -19.85
N GLY A 327 -24.60 52.99 -21.04
CA GLY A 327 -24.33 53.66 -22.28
C GLY A 327 -25.23 54.89 -22.48
N ALA A 328 -24.73 55.94 -23.11
CA ALA A 328 -25.55 57.09 -23.50
C ALA A 328 -26.70 56.63 -24.40
N SER A 329 -27.91 56.81 -23.97
CA SER A 329 -29.15 56.68 -24.80
C SER A 329 -29.82 58.03 -24.88
N SER A 330 -30.19 58.50 -26.05
CA SER A 330 -30.94 59.72 -26.35
C SER A 330 -30.97 60.75 -25.23
N GLY A 331 -29.83 61.43 -25.02
CA GLY A 331 -29.70 62.55 -24.07
C GLY A 331 -29.21 62.19 -22.64
N ARG A 332 -28.93 60.94 -22.32
CA ARG A 332 -28.28 60.59 -21.04
C ARG A 332 -26.76 60.44 -21.24
N PRO A 333 -25.94 61.06 -20.34
CA PRO A 333 -24.48 60.89 -20.40
C PRO A 333 -24.07 59.46 -20.07
N PHE A 334 -22.83 59.12 -20.35
CA PHE A 334 -22.18 57.88 -19.82
C PHE A 334 -22.12 57.98 -18.29
N GLU A 335 -22.50 56.90 -17.66
CA GLU A 335 -22.41 56.74 -16.18
C GLU A 335 -21.65 55.45 -15.86
N CYS A 336 -20.74 55.57 -14.91
CA CYS A 336 -20.08 54.45 -14.28
C CYS A 336 -20.25 54.56 -12.74
N SER A 337 -20.65 53.47 -12.13
CA SER A 337 -20.62 53.35 -10.68
C SER A 337 -20.04 52.02 -10.30
N ASN A 338 -19.18 51.99 -9.30
CA ASN A 338 -18.68 50.78 -8.76
C ASN A 338 -18.72 50.75 -7.24
N ARG A 339 -18.91 49.53 -6.71
CA ARG A 339 -18.80 49.17 -5.29
C ARG A 339 -17.71 48.17 -5.17
N PHE A 340 -16.78 48.38 -4.25
CA PHE A 340 -15.63 47.49 -4.13
C PHE A 340 -15.22 47.30 -2.69
N GLN A 341 -14.55 46.17 -2.46
CA GLN A 341 -13.89 45.87 -1.19
C GLN A 341 -12.38 45.95 -1.43
N CYS A 342 -11.68 46.49 -0.45
CA CYS A 342 -10.24 46.62 -0.51
C CYS A 342 -9.61 46.41 0.88
N ILE A 343 -8.33 46.02 0.85
CA ILE A 343 -7.48 45.87 2.03
C ILE A 343 -6.25 46.76 1.90
N PRO A 344 -5.56 47.14 2.98
CA PRO A 344 -4.26 47.81 2.88
C PRO A 344 -3.29 46.96 2.01
N SER A 345 -2.62 47.60 1.06
CA SER A 345 -1.72 46.86 0.12
C SER A 345 -0.51 46.23 0.81
N THR A 346 -0.20 46.67 2.03
CA THR A 346 0.83 46.11 2.92
C THR A 346 0.42 44.79 3.57
N THR A 347 -0.88 44.50 3.65
CA THR A 347 -1.40 43.23 4.16
C THR A 347 -1.25 42.15 3.11
N PRO A 348 -0.49 41.07 3.36
CA PRO A 348 -0.40 39.97 2.40
C PRO A 348 -1.78 39.40 2.10
N PHE A 349 -2.14 39.37 0.83
CA PHE A 349 -3.37 38.70 0.39
C PHE A 349 -3.10 37.23 0.10
N ARG A 350 -3.96 36.38 0.63
CA ARG A 350 -4.02 34.94 0.28
C ARG A 350 -5.47 34.56 -0.02
N SER A 351 -5.68 33.68 -0.98
CA SER A 351 -6.99 33.05 -1.16
C SER A 351 -7.31 32.16 0.04
N GLY A 352 -8.60 32.05 0.38
CA GLY A 352 -9.05 31.13 1.42
C GLY A 352 -8.61 29.70 1.12
N PHE A 353 -8.26 28.96 2.18
CA PHE A 353 -7.92 27.56 2.05
C PHE A 353 -9.14 26.75 1.59
N ILE A 354 -8.97 25.93 0.56
CA ILE A 354 -10.01 25.04 0.03
C ILE A 354 -9.64 23.62 0.41
N ASP A 355 -10.50 22.97 1.18
CA ASP A 355 -10.30 21.61 1.62
C ASP A 355 -10.25 20.64 0.43
N LYS A 356 -9.37 19.65 0.52
CA LYS A 356 -9.31 18.52 -0.39
C LYS A 356 -10.58 17.68 -0.24
N PRO A 357 -11.17 17.17 -1.34
CA PRO A 357 -12.30 16.24 -1.23
C PRO A 357 -11.88 15.00 -0.45
N ARG A 358 -12.75 14.52 0.45
CA ARG A 358 -12.49 13.31 1.25
C ARG A 358 -13.24 12.12 0.69
N ILE A 359 -12.54 11.00 0.55
CA ILE A 359 -13.13 9.74 0.09
C ILE A 359 -13.48 8.89 1.32
N HIS A 360 -14.77 8.75 1.59
CA HIS A 360 -15.30 7.95 2.71
C HIS A 360 -15.69 6.53 2.28
N SER A 361 -15.65 6.24 0.99
CA SER A 361 -15.95 4.93 0.41
C SER A 361 -14.68 4.10 0.24
N ILE A 362 -14.86 2.78 0.06
CA ILE A 362 -13.80 1.86 -0.32
C ILE A 362 -13.80 1.76 -1.85
N HIS A 363 -12.63 1.79 -2.46
CA HIS A 363 -12.44 1.49 -3.87
C HIS A 363 -11.88 0.07 -4.06
N THR A 364 -12.03 -0.47 -5.26
CA THR A 364 -11.32 -1.66 -5.69
C THR A 364 -10.30 -1.31 -6.76
N ALA A 365 -9.21 -2.09 -6.79
CA ALA A 365 -8.14 -1.90 -7.74
C ALA A 365 -7.47 -3.24 -8.06
N THR A 366 -6.82 -3.33 -9.21
CA THR A 366 -6.02 -4.47 -9.60
C THR A 366 -4.55 -4.22 -9.30
N VAL A 367 -3.87 -5.18 -8.68
CA VAL A 367 -2.42 -5.10 -8.41
C VAL A 367 -1.66 -5.12 -9.72
N THR A 368 -0.68 -4.22 -9.86
CA THR A 368 0.11 -4.03 -11.08
C THR A 368 1.62 -4.12 -10.81
N GLY A 369 2.38 -4.22 -11.88
CA GLY A 369 3.84 -4.25 -11.86
C GLY A 369 4.43 -4.64 -13.22
N PRO A 370 5.75 -4.84 -13.30
CA PRO A 370 6.42 -5.28 -14.51
C PRO A 370 5.87 -6.61 -15.03
N SER A 371 5.70 -6.74 -16.32
CA SER A 371 5.14 -7.96 -16.96
C SER A 371 5.97 -9.23 -16.75
N SER A 372 7.23 -9.10 -16.34
CA SER A 372 8.13 -10.21 -16.02
C SER A 372 7.96 -10.75 -14.60
N GLU A 373 7.25 -10.04 -13.73
CA GLU A 373 7.12 -10.34 -12.31
C GLU A 373 5.73 -10.90 -11.97
N GLU A 374 5.65 -11.72 -10.95
CA GLU A 374 4.39 -12.18 -10.36
C GLU A 374 4.09 -11.47 -9.03
N ILE A 375 5.12 -11.01 -8.36
CA ILE A 375 5.07 -10.28 -7.10
C ILE A 375 5.96 -9.05 -7.25
N TYR A 376 5.37 -7.87 -7.18
CA TYR A 376 6.11 -6.61 -7.25
C TYR A 376 5.87 -5.78 -6.01
N LYS A 377 6.92 -5.57 -5.23
CA LYS A 377 6.87 -4.82 -3.97
C LYS A 377 8.13 -4.02 -3.74
N ASP A 378 8.03 -2.98 -2.94
CA ASP A 378 9.19 -2.25 -2.42
C ASP A 378 9.83 -2.95 -1.21
N LYS A 379 10.79 -2.28 -0.58
CA LYS A 379 11.47 -2.78 0.63
C LYS A 379 10.56 -2.88 1.85
N SER A 380 9.52 -2.06 1.92
CA SER A 380 8.54 -1.98 3.01
C SER A 380 7.34 -2.92 2.79
N GLY A 381 7.30 -3.67 1.69
CA GLY A 381 6.17 -4.55 1.35
C GLY A 381 5.00 -3.82 0.72
N GLN A 382 5.17 -2.60 0.27
CA GLN A 382 4.16 -1.83 -0.46
C GLN A 382 4.04 -2.34 -1.89
N ILE A 383 2.86 -2.17 -2.49
CA ILE A 383 2.54 -2.63 -3.85
C ILE A 383 2.02 -1.48 -4.71
N LYS A 384 1.90 -1.73 -6.00
CA LYS A 384 1.28 -0.80 -6.95
C LYS A 384 -0.01 -1.36 -7.50
N VAL A 385 -0.95 -0.48 -7.83
CA VAL A 385 -2.29 -0.87 -8.28
C VAL A 385 -2.76 0.00 -9.45
N GLN A 386 -3.68 -0.52 -10.24
CA GLN A 386 -4.51 0.25 -11.15
C GLN A 386 -5.93 0.32 -10.60
N PHE A 387 -6.42 1.53 -10.34
CA PHE A 387 -7.82 1.76 -10.00
C PHE A 387 -8.70 1.50 -11.21
N HIS A 388 -9.89 0.92 -10.99
CA HIS A 388 -10.82 0.63 -12.11
C HIS A 388 -11.38 1.88 -12.81
N TRP A 389 -11.37 3.03 -12.12
CA TRP A 389 -11.76 4.32 -12.68
C TRP A 389 -10.60 5.04 -13.41
N ASP A 390 -9.37 4.60 -13.26
CA ASP A 390 -8.22 5.19 -13.93
C ASP A 390 -8.14 4.67 -15.38
N THR A 391 -8.54 5.54 -16.32
CA THR A 391 -8.59 5.24 -17.76
C THR A 391 -7.27 5.54 -18.47
N GLU A 392 -6.33 6.20 -17.82
CA GLU A 392 -5.04 6.59 -18.39
C GLU A 392 -3.91 5.62 -18.01
N GLY A 393 -4.10 4.85 -16.95
CA GLY A 393 -3.14 3.86 -16.48
C GLY A 393 -2.95 2.70 -17.46
N LYS A 394 -1.73 2.17 -17.51
CA LYS A 394 -1.28 1.15 -18.47
C LYS A 394 -1.18 -0.26 -17.87
N ASN A 395 -1.62 -0.46 -16.64
CA ASN A 395 -1.48 -1.69 -15.86
C ASN A 395 -0.01 -2.14 -15.71
N ASP A 396 0.90 -1.19 -15.53
CA ASP A 396 2.33 -1.41 -15.36
C ASP A 396 2.82 -0.92 -13.98
N GLU A 397 4.13 -0.91 -13.77
CA GLU A 397 4.78 -0.44 -12.55
C GLU A 397 4.68 1.07 -12.31
N ASN A 398 4.14 1.84 -13.24
CA ASN A 398 4.03 3.30 -13.15
C ASN A 398 2.60 3.78 -12.87
N THR A 399 1.65 2.86 -12.75
CA THR A 399 0.22 3.18 -12.67
C THR A 399 -0.17 3.92 -11.38
N SER A 400 0.49 3.65 -10.24
CA SER A 400 0.22 4.33 -8.98
C SER A 400 1.50 4.67 -8.21
N CYS A 401 1.37 5.38 -7.08
CA CYS A 401 2.39 5.38 -6.03
C CYS A 401 2.53 3.99 -5.40
N TRP A 402 3.47 3.82 -4.49
CA TRP A 402 3.54 2.66 -3.62
C TRP A 402 2.45 2.73 -2.54
N LEU A 403 1.62 1.71 -2.43
CA LEU A 403 0.54 1.62 -1.44
C LEU A 403 0.94 0.66 -0.32
N PRO A 404 0.88 1.10 0.96
CA PRO A 404 1.02 0.19 2.09
C PRO A 404 -0.05 -0.90 2.07
N VAL A 405 0.33 -2.12 2.49
CA VAL A 405 -0.59 -3.26 2.60
C VAL A 405 -0.85 -3.54 4.07
N VAL A 406 -2.10 -3.47 4.51
CA VAL A 406 -2.51 -3.81 5.88
C VAL A 406 -2.26 -5.29 6.12
N GLN A 407 -1.59 -5.61 7.22
CA GLN A 407 -1.27 -6.96 7.65
C GLN A 407 -1.99 -7.27 8.98
N GLY A 408 -2.24 -8.55 9.27
CA GLY A 408 -2.86 -8.96 10.53
C GLY A 408 -2.03 -8.61 11.77
N ALA A 409 -0.71 -8.53 11.63
CA ALA A 409 0.22 -8.02 12.62
C ALA A 409 1.46 -7.49 11.90
N ALA A 410 1.98 -6.33 12.35
CA ALA A 410 3.18 -5.71 11.80
C ALA A 410 4.01 -5.12 12.93
N SER A 411 5.26 -5.57 13.07
CA SER A 411 6.20 -5.06 14.06
C SER A 411 7.63 -5.14 13.51
N ASN A 412 8.59 -4.56 14.22
CA ASN A 412 9.98 -4.53 13.78
C ASN A 412 10.58 -5.95 13.72
N GLY A 413 10.69 -6.48 12.51
CA GLY A 413 11.27 -7.80 12.23
C GLY A 413 10.34 -9.00 12.46
N PHE A 414 9.08 -8.82 12.89
CA PHE A 414 8.10 -9.90 13.06
C PHE A 414 6.65 -9.45 12.80
N GLY A 415 5.80 -10.42 12.50
CA GLY A 415 4.40 -10.18 12.14
C GLY A 415 3.90 -11.17 11.09
N MET A 416 2.79 -10.80 10.44
CA MET A 416 2.25 -11.51 9.29
C MET A 416 2.61 -10.73 8.02
N GLN A 417 2.98 -11.44 6.94
CA GLN A 417 3.27 -10.79 5.67
C GLN A 417 2.69 -11.59 4.51
N PHE A 418 1.59 -11.07 3.96
CA PHE A 418 0.97 -11.60 2.75
C PHE A 418 0.92 -10.47 1.71
N ILE A 419 1.69 -10.62 0.64
CA ILE A 419 1.77 -9.63 -0.44
C ILE A 419 0.82 -10.04 -1.56
N PRO A 420 -0.17 -9.21 -1.91
CA PRO A 420 -1.01 -9.43 -3.09
C PRO A 420 -0.17 -9.48 -4.36
N ARG A 421 -0.54 -10.36 -5.28
CA ARG A 421 0.20 -10.60 -6.53
C ARG A 421 -0.34 -9.74 -7.66
N ILE A 422 0.46 -9.51 -8.67
CA ILE A 422 0.02 -8.85 -9.90
C ILE A 422 -1.20 -9.60 -10.47
N GLY A 423 -2.28 -8.84 -10.73
CA GLY A 423 -3.56 -9.36 -11.18
C GLY A 423 -4.57 -9.67 -10.06
N ASP A 424 -4.17 -9.63 -8.79
CA ASP A 424 -5.11 -9.75 -7.67
C ASP A 424 -5.97 -8.49 -7.54
N GLU A 425 -7.20 -8.66 -7.09
CA GLU A 425 -8.10 -7.54 -6.78
C GLU A 425 -8.03 -7.21 -5.29
N VAL A 426 -7.83 -5.93 -4.99
CA VAL A 426 -7.63 -5.42 -3.63
C VAL A 426 -8.61 -4.32 -3.29
N LEU A 427 -8.91 -4.19 -2.00
CA LEU A 427 -9.69 -3.10 -1.43
C LEU A 427 -8.76 -1.96 -1.04
N ILE A 428 -9.13 -0.75 -1.42
CA ILE A 428 -8.37 0.47 -1.12
C ILE A 428 -9.19 1.36 -0.20
N SER A 429 -8.62 1.65 0.95
CA SER A 429 -9.07 2.68 1.89
C SER A 429 -8.13 3.88 1.82
N TYR A 430 -8.52 4.99 2.45
CA TYR A 430 -7.76 6.25 2.39
C TYR A 430 -7.52 6.77 3.82
N ILE A 431 -6.27 7.06 4.15
CA ILE A 431 -5.91 7.59 5.47
C ILE A 431 -6.52 8.99 5.61
N GLU A 432 -7.30 9.23 6.68
CA GLU A 432 -8.07 10.47 6.88
C GLU A 432 -9.02 10.81 5.70
N GLY A 433 -9.32 9.85 4.84
CA GLY A 433 -10.09 10.08 3.61
C GLY A 433 -9.32 10.84 2.52
N ASP A 434 -8.03 11.06 2.67
CA ASP A 434 -7.19 11.78 1.70
C ASP A 434 -6.98 10.94 0.44
N PRO A 435 -7.46 11.37 -0.75
CA PRO A 435 -7.29 10.65 -2.01
C PRO A 435 -5.82 10.42 -2.40
N ASP A 436 -4.91 11.19 -1.83
CA ASP A 436 -3.47 11.08 -2.10
C ASP A 436 -2.75 10.10 -1.16
N ARG A 437 -3.47 9.53 -0.17
CA ARG A 437 -2.94 8.57 0.82
C ARG A 437 -3.71 7.24 0.80
N PRO A 438 -3.72 6.53 -0.36
CA PRO A 438 -4.38 5.23 -0.48
C PRO A 438 -3.62 4.14 0.28
N VAL A 439 -4.35 3.18 0.87
CA VAL A 439 -3.82 2.01 1.56
C VAL A 439 -4.61 0.77 1.16
N VAL A 440 -3.92 -0.34 0.91
CA VAL A 440 -4.54 -1.63 0.64
C VAL A 440 -5.05 -2.21 1.95
N SER A 441 -6.36 -2.24 2.14
CA SER A 441 -7.03 -2.70 3.37
C SER A 441 -7.44 -4.17 3.35
N GLY A 442 -7.37 -4.84 2.19
CA GLY A 442 -7.68 -6.26 2.04
C GLY A 442 -7.62 -6.71 0.60
N SER A 443 -7.89 -8.00 0.39
CA SER A 443 -8.01 -8.62 -0.93
C SER A 443 -9.37 -9.28 -1.07
N ILE A 444 -9.92 -9.34 -2.28
CA ILE A 444 -11.20 -9.97 -2.56
C ILE A 444 -11.06 -11.01 -3.67
N TYR A 445 -11.84 -12.08 -3.56
CA TYR A 445 -12.00 -13.02 -4.66
C TYR A 445 -13.02 -12.50 -5.67
N ASN A 446 -12.84 -12.87 -6.93
CA ASN A 446 -13.73 -12.51 -8.03
C ASN A 446 -13.83 -13.66 -9.04
N THR A 447 -14.47 -13.43 -10.17
CA THR A 447 -14.65 -14.46 -11.22
C THR A 447 -13.36 -14.92 -11.89
N LYS A 448 -12.26 -14.14 -11.80
CA LYS A 448 -10.92 -14.50 -12.32
C LYS A 448 -10.07 -15.11 -11.22
N ASN A 449 -10.13 -14.58 -10.01
CA ASN A 449 -9.38 -15.02 -8.83
C ASN A 449 -10.35 -15.72 -7.87
N ILE A 450 -10.55 -17.02 -8.07
CA ILE A 450 -11.50 -17.83 -7.29
C ILE A 450 -10.90 -18.25 -5.94
N PRO A 451 -11.72 -18.47 -4.91
CA PRO A 451 -11.28 -19.01 -3.61
C PRO A 451 -10.55 -20.36 -3.76
N PRO A 452 -9.56 -20.65 -2.90
CA PRO A 452 -8.83 -21.92 -2.94
C PRO A 452 -9.71 -23.15 -2.56
N TYR A 453 -10.79 -22.94 -1.83
CA TYR A 453 -11.68 -24.00 -1.35
C TYR A 453 -13.10 -23.78 -1.86
N SER A 454 -13.68 -24.83 -2.44
CA SER A 454 -15.07 -24.83 -2.92
C SER A 454 -16.07 -25.41 -1.91
N VAL A 455 -15.57 -26.09 -0.86
CA VAL A 455 -16.37 -26.70 0.20
C VAL A 455 -16.52 -25.72 1.35
N ALA A 456 -17.75 -25.45 1.77
CA ALA A 456 -18.05 -24.43 2.76
C ALA A 456 -17.46 -24.73 4.17
N THR A 457 -17.18 -25.98 4.47
CA THR A 457 -16.57 -26.42 5.75
C THR A 457 -15.05 -26.36 5.72
N GLN A 458 -14.44 -25.98 4.58
CA GLN A 458 -13.00 -25.84 4.46
C GLN A 458 -12.54 -24.41 4.65
N SER A 459 -11.51 -24.23 5.45
CA SER A 459 -10.81 -22.97 5.67
C SER A 459 -9.31 -23.20 5.73
N GLY A 460 -8.52 -22.13 5.54
CA GLY A 460 -7.06 -22.27 5.64
C GLY A 460 -6.27 -21.25 4.87
N ILE A 461 -4.96 -21.50 4.81
CA ILE A 461 -3.98 -20.70 4.09
C ILE A 461 -3.38 -21.57 2.99
N LYS A 462 -3.45 -21.11 1.75
CA LYS A 462 -2.82 -21.74 0.61
C LYS A 462 -1.96 -20.75 -0.14
N THR A 463 -0.69 -21.06 -0.30
CA THR A 463 0.26 -20.27 -1.07
C THR A 463 0.37 -20.79 -2.49
N ARG A 464 1.14 -20.11 -3.32
CA ARG A 464 1.44 -20.53 -4.70
C ARG A 464 2.93 -20.40 -4.97
N SER A 465 3.53 -21.43 -5.49
CA SER A 465 4.94 -21.41 -5.91
C SER A 465 5.19 -20.36 -6.99
N THR A 466 6.35 -19.74 -6.96
CA THR A 466 6.78 -18.72 -7.91
C THR A 466 8.18 -19.06 -8.42
N PRO A 467 8.50 -18.86 -9.71
CA PRO A 467 7.61 -18.41 -10.78
C PRO A 467 6.73 -19.52 -11.35
N LYS A 468 5.60 -19.11 -11.95
CA LYS A 468 4.71 -19.96 -12.78
C LYS A 468 4.03 -21.13 -12.07
N GLY A 469 3.88 -21.07 -10.73
CA GLY A 469 3.10 -22.06 -10.00
C GLY A 469 1.61 -22.01 -10.36
N SER A 470 0.98 -23.18 -10.45
CA SER A 470 -0.46 -23.33 -10.63
C SER A 470 -1.19 -23.41 -9.29
N SER A 471 -2.52 -23.55 -9.31
CA SER A 471 -3.32 -23.81 -8.11
C SER A 471 -2.99 -25.14 -7.40
N LYS A 472 -2.22 -26.01 -8.05
CA LYS A 472 -1.77 -27.30 -7.50
C LYS A 472 -0.40 -27.20 -6.82
N ASN A 473 0.35 -26.11 -7.03
CA ASN A 473 1.70 -25.94 -6.53
C ASN A 473 1.73 -24.90 -5.41
N GLY A 474 2.11 -25.28 -4.21
CA GLY A 474 2.27 -24.39 -3.09
C GLY A 474 2.08 -25.07 -1.75
N ASN A 475 2.38 -24.36 -0.68
CA ASN A 475 2.20 -24.84 0.68
C ASN A 475 0.75 -24.59 1.14
N GLU A 476 0.23 -25.50 1.98
CA GLU A 476 -1.16 -25.42 2.45
C GLU A 476 -1.26 -25.81 3.93
N LEU A 477 -1.98 -24.98 4.69
CA LEU A 477 -2.53 -25.32 6.00
C LEU A 477 -4.05 -25.22 5.88
N ARG A 478 -4.74 -26.35 5.91
CA ARG A 478 -6.19 -26.42 5.71
C ARG A 478 -6.87 -27.09 6.91
N PHE A 479 -8.03 -26.59 7.26
CA PHE A 479 -8.97 -27.16 8.21
C PHE A 479 -10.19 -27.67 7.44
N GLU A 480 -10.68 -28.84 7.78
CA GLU A 480 -11.98 -29.37 7.40
C GLU A 480 -12.79 -29.56 8.67
N ASP A 481 -13.90 -28.83 8.79
CA ASP A 481 -14.73 -28.82 10.00
C ASP A 481 -16.05 -29.62 9.84
N LYS A 482 -16.16 -30.42 8.79
CA LYS A 482 -17.32 -31.26 8.59
C LYS A 482 -17.36 -32.35 9.66
N LYS A 483 -18.48 -32.44 10.44
CA LYS A 483 -18.67 -33.43 11.47
C LYS A 483 -18.34 -34.86 10.99
N ASP A 484 -17.56 -35.58 11.77
CA ASP A 484 -17.06 -36.94 11.54
C ASP A 484 -16.06 -37.04 10.36
N LYS A 485 -15.56 -35.88 9.87
CA LYS A 485 -14.53 -35.75 8.83
C LYS A 485 -13.53 -34.65 9.12
N GLU A 486 -13.49 -34.22 10.37
CA GLU A 486 -12.59 -33.12 10.80
C GLU A 486 -11.14 -33.49 10.50
N GLN A 487 -10.41 -32.53 9.94
CA GLN A 487 -9.03 -32.74 9.53
C GLN A 487 -8.23 -31.45 9.61
N VAL A 488 -7.01 -31.54 10.10
CA VAL A 488 -5.97 -30.54 9.87
C VAL A 488 -4.98 -31.13 8.84
N PHE A 489 -4.86 -30.47 7.71
CA PHE A 489 -3.98 -30.88 6.63
C PHE A 489 -2.84 -29.88 6.48
N LEU A 490 -1.60 -30.36 6.59
CA LEU A 490 -0.39 -29.57 6.39
C LEU A 490 0.38 -30.17 5.21
N HIS A 491 0.59 -29.36 4.18
CA HIS A 491 1.32 -29.72 2.97
C HIS A 491 2.46 -28.75 2.72
N ALA A 492 3.66 -29.25 2.51
CA ALA A 492 4.81 -28.53 2.01
C ALA A 492 5.08 -28.97 0.56
N GLU A 493 5.11 -28.04 -0.36
CA GLU A 493 5.37 -28.31 -1.80
C GLU A 493 6.75 -28.92 -2.04
N ARG A 494 7.73 -28.60 -1.19
CA ARG A 494 9.09 -29.12 -1.30
C ARG A 494 9.65 -29.55 0.04
N ASP A 495 10.11 -28.62 0.84
CA ASP A 495 10.85 -28.90 2.06
C ASP A 495 9.97 -28.52 3.29
N PHE A 496 9.97 -29.37 4.30
CA PHE A 496 9.32 -29.10 5.58
C PHE A 496 10.34 -29.18 6.70
N MET A 497 10.54 -28.08 7.42
CA MET A 497 11.49 -27.97 8.53
C MET A 497 10.74 -27.57 9.81
N VAL A 498 11.02 -28.26 10.89
CA VAL A 498 10.55 -27.94 12.23
C VAL A 498 11.75 -27.84 13.17
N GLU A 499 11.92 -26.72 13.83
CA GLU A 499 12.94 -26.48 14.84
C GLU A 499 12.26 -26.14 16.17
N VAL A 500 12.61 -26.88 17.22
CA VAL A 500 12.06 -26.69 18.57
C VAL A 500 13.23 -26.56 19.54
N LEU A 501 13.35 -25.40 20.17
CA LEU A 501 14.51 -25.08 21.04
C LEU A 501 14.44 -25.68 22.45
N ASN A 502 13.27 -26.17 22.87
CA ASN A 502 13.07 -26.82 24.15
C ASN A 502 12.35 -28.16 23.94
N ASP A 503 11.16 -28.33 24.41
CA ASP A 503 10.47 -29.62 24.41
C ASP A 503 9.47 -29.74 23.26
N SER A 504 9.36 -30.93 22.69
CA SER A 504 8.33 -31.29 21.72
C SER A 504 7.55 -32.52 22.22
N THR A 505 6.25 -32.40 22.29
CA THR A 505 5.36 -33.50 22.71
C THR A 505 4.31 -33.77 21.63
N ARG A 506 4.13 -35.03 21.29
CA ARG A 506 3.08 -35.46 20.33
C ARG A 506 2.27 -36.60 20.95
N THR A 507 0.95 -36.43 20.99
CA THR A 507 0.01 -37.46 21.47
C THR A 507 -0.99 -37.78 20.36
N VAL A 508 -1.11 -39.04 20.02
CA VAL A 508 -2.07 -39.56 19.03
C VAL A 508 -2.90 -40.66 19.68
N THR A 509 -4.20 -40.40 19.80
CA THR A 509 -5.14 -41.40 20.43
C THR A 509 -5.45 -42.52 19.47
N GLY A 510 -5.45 -42.29 18.19
CA GLY A 510 -5.71 -43.29 17.17
C GLY A 510 -4.44 -43.86 16.56
N LYS A 511 -4.45 -44.10 15.28
CA LYS A 511 -3.33 -44.65 14.52
C LYS A 511 -2.39 -43.56 14.08
N GLU A 512 -1.10 -43.73 14.28
CA GLU A 512 -0.05 -42.97 13.63
C GLU A 512 0.66 -43.81 12.57
N ALA A 513 0.98 -43.23 11.40
CA ALA A 513 1.76 -43.85 10.35
C ALA A 513 2.81 -42.88 9.83
N LEU A 514 4.08 -43.27 9.80
CA LEU A 514 5.18 -42.54 9.20
C LEU A 514 5.68 -43.33 7.98
N THR A 515 5.62 -42.71 6.80
CA THR A 515 6.15 -43.28 5.55
C THR A 515 7.21 -42.35 5.01
N VAL A 516 8.40 -42.88 4.78
CA VAL A 516 9.54 -42.15 4.21
C VAL A 516 10.07 -42.95 3.02
N GLU A 517 10.03 -42.36 1.82
CA GLU A 517 10.42 -43.07 0.58
C GLU A 517 11.94 -43.21 0.40
N LYS A 518 12.74 -42.41 1.09
CA LYS A 518 14.21 -42.43 0.96
C LYS A 518 14.85 -42.78 2.29
N THR A 519 15.41 -41.85 3.01
CA THR A 519 16.19 -42.05 4.21
C THR A 519 15.44 -41.49 5.43
N LEU A 520 15.38 -42.25 6.51
CA LEU A 520 14.93 -41.78 7.81
C LEU A 520 16.08 -41.88 8.81
N ASP A 521 16.57 -40.75 9.30
CA ASP A 521 17.58 -40.66 10.34
C ASP A 521 16.95 -40.21 11.65
N ILE A 522 17.15 -40.96 12.71
CA ILE A 522 16.69 -40.61 14.08
C ILE A 522 17.92 -40.58 14.98
N THR A 523 18.25 -39.42 15.50
CA THR A 523 19.41 -39.21 16.38
C THR A 523 18.95 -38.64 17.71
N SER A 524 19.34 -39.27 18.83
CA SER A 524 19.18 -38.73 20.17
C SER A 524 20.55 -38.67 20.84
N LYS A 525 20.89 -37.55 21.49
CA LYS A 525 22.13 -37.41 22.25
C LYS A 525 22.08 -38.07 23.62
N GLU A 526 20.89 -38.29 24.13
CA GLU A 526 20.66 -38.93 25.43
C GLU A 526 19.92 -40.27 25.25
N ALA A 527 18.83 -40.49 25.94
CA ALA A 527 18.06 -41.73 25.85
C ALA A 527 17.14 -41.76 24.65
N PHE A 528 17.11 -42.85 23.93
CA PHE A 528 16.06 -43.20 22.96
C PHE A 528 15.31 -44.41 23.48
N THR A 529 14.01 -44.26 23.75
CA THR A 529 13.17 -45.33 24.30
C THR A 529 11.98 -45.61 23.38
N THR A 530 11.81 -46.86 23.00
CA THR A 530 10.61 -47.33 22.28
C THR A 530 9.89 -48.37 23.14
N LYS A 531 8.61 -48.20 23.41
CA LYS A 531 7.78 -49.12 24.15
C LYS A 531 6.49 -49.42 23.41
N THR A 532 6.07 -50.66 23.36
CA THR A 532 4.76 -51.05 22.86
C THR A 532 4.19 -52.10 23.82
N ASP A 533 2.87 -52.09 24.02
CA ASP A 533 2.16 -53.07 24.86
C ASP A 533 1.71 -54.29 24.03
N ASP A 534 1.88 -54.24 22.69
CA ASP A 534 1.54 -55.33 21.77
C ASP A 534 2.78 -55.70 20.95
N LYS A 535 2.66 -55.97 19.72
CA LYS A 535 3.70 -56.49 18.83
C LYS A 535 4.62 -55.36 18.35
N PHE A 536 5.92 -55.51 18.53
CA PHE A 536 6.96 -54.74 17.87
C PHE A 536 7.58 -55.54 16.73
N THR A 537 7.65 -54.99 15.56
CA THR A 537 8.29 -55.65 14.38
C THR A 537 9.31 -54.70 13.77
N ALA A 538 10.53 -55.15 13.62
CA ALA A 538 11.57 -54.48 12.84
C ALA A 538 12.01 -55.39 11.74
N SER A 539 12.01 -54.93 10.47
CA SER A 539 12.41 -55.73 9.33
C SER A 539 13.21 -54.90 8.32
N SER A 540 14.19 -55.49 7.67
CA SER A 540 14.99 -54.88 6.62
C SER A 540 15.09 -55.90 5.46
N LYS A 541 15.06 -55.35 4.21
CA LYS A 541 15.34 -56.15 3.03
C LYS A 541 16.85 -56.30 2.76
N ALA A 542 17.66 -55.49 3.38
CA ALA A 542 19.12 -55.51 3.34
C ALA A 542 19.67 -55.80 4.73
N ASP A 543 20.81 -55.24 5.06
CA ASP A 543 21.47 -55.49 6.35
C ASP A 543 20.74 -54.80 7.48
N MET A 544 20.74 -55.44 8.66
CA MET A 544 20.30 -54.89 9.91
C MET A 544 21.46 -55.01 10.92
N ALA A 545 21.98 -53.85 11.39
CA ALA A 545 23.03 -53.81 12.36
C ALA A 545 22.51 -53.30 13.72
N LEU A 546 22.89 -53.98 14.80
CA LEU A 546 22.70 -53.52 16.18
C LEU A 546 24.06 -53.47 16.86
N SER A 547 24.50 -52.30 17.23
CA SER A 547 25.81 -52.13 17.90
C SER A 547 25.69 -51.24 19.14
N SER A 548 26.56 -51.50 20.10
CA SER A 548 26.71 -50.68 21.31
C SER A 548 28.14 -50.70 21.77
N ASP A 549 28.67 -49.55 22.19
CA ASP A 549 30.04 -49.44 22.76
C ASP A 549 30.11 -50.06 24.19
N LYS A 550 28.99 -50.38 24.79
CA LYS A 550 28.92 -50.97 26.13
C LYS A 550 28.20 -52.32 26.09
N ASN A 551 26.91 -52.36 26.25
CA ASN A 551 26.17 -53.61 26.43
C ASN A 551 24.97 -53.66 25.50
N VAL A 552 24.75 -54.84 24.90
CA VAL A 552 23.46 -55.17 24.29
C VAL A 552 22.83 -56.25 25.17
N LYS A 553 21.62 -55.98 25.66
CA LYS A 553 20.82 -56.93 26.46
C LYS A 553 19.57 -57.33 25.68
N ILE A 554 19.37 -58.59 25.48
CA ILE A 554 18.14 -59.15 24.86
C ILE A 554 17.47 -60.06 25.87
N GLU A 555 16.29 -59.75 26.27
CA GLU A 555 15.49 -60.53 27.22
C GLU A 555 14.13 -60.92 26.59
N ALA A 556 13.74 -62.14 26.70
CA ALA A 556 12.43 -62.64 26.30
C ALA A 556 11.77 -63.35 27.45
N GLY A 557 10.53 -62.99 27.74
CA GLY A 557 9.74 -63.67 28.80
C GLY A 557 9.36 -65.12 28.45
N SER A 558 9.40 -65.48 27.18
CA SER A 558 9.13 -66.83 26.71
C SER A 558 10.25 -67.32 25.82
N ASN A 559 10.24 -67.08 24.52
CA ASN A 559 11.21 -67.60 23.58
C ASN A 559 12.04 -66.50 22.95
N ALA A 560 13.34 -66.73 22.80
CA ALA A 560 14.24 -65.93 21.94
C ALA A 560 14.77 -66.89 20.86
N GLU A 561 14.51 -66.54 19.57
CA GLU A 561 14.95 -67.39 18.46
C GLU A 561 15.92 -66.57 17.56
N ILE A 562 17.07 -67.18 17.27
CA ILE A 562 18.05 -66.64 16.34
C ILE A 562 18.26 -67.67 15.25
N SER A 563 17.90 -67.34 14.02
CA SER A 563 18.06 -68.24 12.89
C SER A 563 18.68 -67.50 11.68
N ALA A 564 19.50 -68.20 10.95
CA ALA A 564 20.10 -67.71 9.67
C ALA A 564 20.15 -68.84 8.67
N THR A 565 19.89 -68.56 7.40
CA THR A 565 19.97 -69.55 6.32
C THR A 565 21.40 -70.01 6.11
N SER A 566 22.39 -69.19 6.32
CA SER A 566 23.80 -69.49 6.06
C SER A 566 24.59 -69.72 7.37
N LYS A 567 24.70 -68.69 8.22
CA LYS A 567 25.63 -68.78 9.36
C LYS A 567 25.14 -67.91 10.52
N VAL A 568 25.17 -68.44 11.73
CA VAL A 568 25.13 -67.70 12.99
C VAL A 568 26.54 -67.77 13.59
N SER A 569 27.17 -66.63 13.84
CA SER A 569 28.45 -66.55 14.54
C SER A 569 28.28 -65.89 15.86
N VAL A 570 28.83 -66.47 16.92
CA VAL A 570 28.89 -65.90 18.27
C VAL A 570 30.39 -65.86 18.64
N ASP A 571 30.94 -64.70 18.87
CA ASP A 571 32.35 -64.51 19.16
C ASP A 571 32.52 -63.61 20.40
N GLY A 572 33.43 -63.88 21.25
CA GLY A 572 33.74 -63.11 22.46
C GLY A 572 34.85 -63.78 23.26
N GLN A 573 35.50 -62.99 24.13
CA GLN A 573 36.54 -63.51 25.03
C GLN A 573 35.96 -64.62 25.92
N THR A 574 34.73 -64.54 26.32
CA THR A 574 33.99 -65.52 27.08
C THR A 574 32.58 -65.66 26.51
N ILE A 575 32.12 -66.89 26.31
CA ILE A 575 30.78 -67.25 25.90
C ILE A 575 30.18 -68.15 26.98
N ASP A 576 29.25 -67.61 27.77
CA ASP A 576 28.56 -68.35 28.80
C ASP A 576 27.17 -68.78 28.27
N ILE A 577 26.92 -70.07 28.18
CA ILE A 577 25.62 -70.63 27.82
C ILE A 577 25.10 -71.43 28.99
N SER A 578 24.00 -70.97 29.58
CA SER A 578 23.38 -71.66 30.68
C SER A 578 21.89 -72.00 30.40
N GLY A 579 21.48 -73.18 30.72
CA GLY A 579 20.11 -73.63 30.60
C GLY A 579 19.63 -74.22 31.90
N LYS A 580 18.44 -73.80 32.38
CA LYS A 580 17.89 -74.33 33.63
C LYS A 580 17.50 -75.83 33.56
N THR A 581 17.07 -76.26 32.38
CA THR A 581 16.62 -77.61 32.15
C THR A 581 17.48 -78.39 31.19
N LYS A 582 17.81 -77.76 30.06
CA LYS A 582 18.54 -78.45 28.97
C LYS A 582 19.24 -77.46 28.04
N ILE A 583 20.45 -77.78 27.60
CA ILE A 583 21.17 -77.22 26.45
C ILE A 583 21.24 -78.31 25.36
N SER A 584 20.80 -78.03 24.15
CA SER A 584 20.86 -78.98 23.06
C SER A 584 21.49 -78.30 21.83
N LEU A 585 22.58 -78.94 21.34
CA LEU A 585 23.22 -78.57 20.06
C LEU A 585 23.04 -79.73 19.12
N SER A 586 22.49 -79.50 17.95
CA SER A 586 22.24 -80.61 17.01
C SER A 586 22.55 -80.18 15.55
N VAL A 587 23.15 -81.08 14.78
CA VAL A 587 23.43 -80.94 13.38
C VAL A 587 23.11 -82.28 12.72
N GLY A 588 22.03 -82.36 11.96
CA GLY A 588 21.55 -83.62 11.38
C GLY A 588 21.32 -84.68 12.45
N ALA A 589 22.01 -85.86 12.36
CA ALA A 589 21.93 -86.97 13.31
C ALA A 589 22.82 -86.79 14.55
N CYS A 590 23.70 -85.77 14.58
CA CYS A 590 24.59 -85.52 15.73
C CYS A 590 23.91 -84.59 16.72
N LYS A 591 24.01 -84.92 18.00
CA LYS A 591 23.41 -84.16 19.12
C LYS A 591 24.36 -84.14 20.37
N LEU A 592 24.59 -82.94 20.89
CA LEU A 592 25.13 -82.74 22.20
C LEU A 592 23.99 -82.20 23.09
N GLU A 593 23.68 -82.95 24.16
CA GLU A 593 22.66 -82.56 25.12
C GLU A 593 23.32 -82.50 26.52
N ILE A 594 23.14 -81.34 27.17
CA ILE A 594 23.54 -81.13 28.56
C ILE A 594 22.27 -80.92 29.38
N SER A 595 22.04 -81.72 30.42
CA SER A 595 20.86 -81.67 31.23
C SER A 595 21.20 -81.98 32.71
N ALA A 596 20.23 -81.90 33.61
CA ALA A 596 20.45 -82.18 34.99
C ALA A 596 20.82 -83.68 35.19
N SER A 597 20.51 -84.60 34.25
CA SER A 597 20.86 -86.02 34.30
C SER A 597 22.26 -86.30 33.72
N GLY A 598 22.90 -85.33 33.11
CA GLY A 598 24.22 -85.54 32.56
C GLY A 598 24.44 -84.90 31.16
N ILE A 599 25.63 -85.24 30.57
CA ILE A 599 25.96 -84.86 29.23
C ILE A 599 25.83 -86.07 28.32
N LYS A 600 25.04 -85.96 27.26
CA LYS A 600 24.88 -86.95 26.20
C LYS A 600 25.40 -86.48 24.89
N LEU A 601 26.33 -87.27 24.33
CA LEU A 601 26.81 -87.08 22.97
C LEU A 601 26.24 -88.26 22.14
N ASP A 602 25.47 -87.91 21.12
CA ASP A 602 24.82 -88.90 20.23
C ASP A 602 25.21 -88.52 18.76
N ALA A 603 25.96 -89.40 18.15
CA ALA A 603 26.41 -89.14 16.80
C ALA A 603 26.89 -90.45 16.14
N PRO A 604 26.79 -90.55 14.81
CA PRO A 604 27.34 -91.69 14.09
C PRO A 604 28.84 -91.91 14.34
N GLN A 605 29.56 -90.86 14.63
CA GLN A 605 30.95 -90.91 15.07
C GLN A 605 31.26 -89.82 16.09
N ILE A 606 31.93 -90.19 17.18
CA ILE A 606 32.46 -89.30 18.17
C ILE A 606 33.96 -89.42 18.23
N SER A 607 34.68 -88.36 18.00
CA SER A 607 36.13 -88.28 18.10
C SER A 607 36.54 -87.33 19.24
N ILE A 608 37.24 -87.78 20.20
CA ILE A 608 37.74 -86.99 21.33
C ILE A 608 39.28 -86.97 21.24
N ASN A 609 39.84 -85.85 20.82
CA ASN A 609 41.27 -85.66 20.68
C ASN A 609 41.80 -84.67 21.70
N GLY A 610 42.71 -85.02 22.55
CA GLY A 610 43.44 -84.15 23.46
C GLY A 610 44.89 -84.07 23.05
N ASN A 611 45.41 -82.93 22.59
CA ASN A 611 46.80 -82.73 22.17
C ASN A 611 47.82 -82.98 23.31
N GLY A 612 47.42 -82.85 24.56
CA GLY A 612 48.22 -83.11 25.73
C GLY A 612 47.69 -84.29 26.57
N LYS A 613 46.43 -84.23 26.98
CA LYS A 613 45.82 -85.25 27.85
C LYS A 613 44.31 -85.33 27.53
N ALA A 614 43.77 -86.50 27.36
CA ALA A 614 42.33 -86.76 27.43
C ALA A 614 42.10 -87.63 28.69
N GLU A 615 41.27 -87.22 29.61
CA GLU A 615 41.00 -87.90 30.85
C GLU A 615 39.51 -88.14 31.02
N VAL A 616 39.13 -89.40 31.33
CA VAL A 616 37.75 -89.75 31.63
C VAL A 616 37.75 -90.31 33.07
N LYS A 617 37.04 -89.61 33.95
CA LYS A 617 36.88 -90.00 35.37
C LYS A 617 35.41 -90.11 35.74
N GLY A 618 35.06 -91.06 36.48
CA GLY A 618 33.71 -91.28 37.05
C GLY A 618 33.71 -92.33 38.08
N ALA A 619 32.69 -92.31 38.98
CA ALA A 619 32.45 -93.46 39.93
C ALA A 619 32.32 -94.76 39.18
N MET A 620 31.73 -94.69 37.99
CA MET A 620 31.63 -95.81 37.04
C MET A 620 31.95 -95.26 35.64
N VAL A 621 32.83 -95.87 34.89
CA VAL A 621 33.10 -95.60 33.53
C VAL A 621 32.85 -96.87 32.73
N THR A 622 31.91 -96.84 31.78
CA THR A 622 31.64 -97.93 30.86
C THR A 622 32.07 -97.59 29.50
N VAL A 623 32.83 -98.41 28.84
CA VAL A 623 33.23 -98.26 27.43
C VAL A 623 32.77 -99.52 26.71
N GLU A 624 31.76 -99.35 25.87
CA GLU A 624 31.12 -100.46 25.18
C GLU A 624 31.18 -100.26 23.67
N GLY A 625 31.59 -101.28 22.94
CA GLY A 625 31.61 -101.20 21.47
C GLY A 625 30.90 -102.50 20.94
N SER A 626 29.79 -102.29 20.20
CA SER A 626 29.05 -103.45 19.60
C SER A 626 29.84 -104.16 18.53
N GLY A 627 30.84 -103.59 17.92
CA GLY A 627 31.68 -104.27 16.94
C GLY A 627 33.09 -104.50 17.46
N LYS A 628 33.85 -103.42 17.75
CA LYS A 628 35.18 -103.46 18.22
C LYS A 628 35.56 -102.25 19.17
N THR A 629 36.28 -102.58 20.23
CA THR A 629 36.87 -101.51 21.04
C THR A 629 38.37 -101.63 20.99
N ASP A 630 39.09 -100.68 20.41
CA ASP A 630 40.56 -100.58 20.38
C ASP A 630 41.10 -99.60 21.37
N ILE A 631 42.01 -100.02 22.26
CA ILE A 631 42.81 -99.18 23.13
C ILE A 631 44.24 -99.27 22.71
N LYS A 632 44.81 -98.17 22.18
CA LYS A 632 46.17 -98.13 21.66
C LYS A 632 46.94 -96.97 22.28
N GLY A 633 48.19 -97.23 22.64
CA GLY A 633 49.12 -96.21 23.10
C GLY A 633 50.52 -96.76 23.18
N ALA A 634 51.51 -95.87 23.20
CA ALA A 634 52.93 -96.32 23.49
C ALA A 634 53.02 -97.09 24.80
N MET A 635 52.19 -96.74 25.77
CA MET A 635 51.97 -97.49 26.99
C MET A 635 50.47 -97.50 27.31
N VAL A 636 49.92 -98.65 27.60
CA VAL A 636 48.53 -98.83 28.06
C VAL A 636 48.68 -99.44 29.43
N SER A 637 48.11 -98.79 30.49
CA SER A 637 48.06 -99.29 31.83
C SER A 637 46.62 -99.47 32.26
N ILE A 638 46.23 -100.70 32.64
CA ILE A 638 44.92 -101.03 33.20
C ILE A 638 45.16 -101.42 34.69
N ASN A 639 44.66 -100.58 35.57
CA ASN A 639 44.92 -100.72 36.97
C ASN A 639 43.62 -100.77 37.77
N GLY A 640 43.26 -101.86 38.36
CA GLY A 640 42.16 -102.04 39.28
C GLY A 640 42.61 -102.17 40.73
N SER A 641 42.17 -101.25 41.65
CA SER A 641 42.60 -101.31 43.05
C SER A 641 42.09 -102.51 43.82
N ALA A 642 40.99 -103.08 43.34
CA ALA A 642 40.41 -104.30 43.90
C ALA A 642 40.47 -105.49 42.92
N MET A 643 40.11 -105.24 41.69
CA MET A 643 40.08 -106.29 40.67
C MET A 643 40.17 -105.65 39.28
N ALA A 644 40.94 -106.25 38.37
CA ALA A 644 40.90 -105.95 36.90
C ALA A 644 40.50 -107.27 36.26
N GLU A 645 39.36 -107.31 35.60
CA GLU A 645 38.80 -108.53 34.98
C GLU A 645 38.80 -108.36 33.49
N VAL A 646 39.32 -109.35 32.76
CA VAL A 646 39.26 -109.40 31.28
C VAL A 646 38.55 -110.74 30.92
N LYS A 647 37.37 -110.63 30.34
CA LYS A 647 36.63 -111.78 29.85
C LYS A 647 36.41 -111.74 28.37
N GLY A 648 36.61 -112.83 27.72
CA GLY A 648 36.25 -113.00 26.31
C GLY A 648 35.20 -114.11 26.18
N GLY A 649 34.11 -113.86 25.41
CA GLY A 649 33.04 -114.83 25.22
C GLY A 649 33.49 -116.02 24.41
N ALA A 650 34.44 -115.92 23.51
CA ALA A 650 35.02 -116.94 22.68
C ALA A 650 36.51 -117.07 22.93
N MET A 651 37.29 -115.98 23.02
CA MET A 651 38.72 -116.06 23.18
C MET A 651 39.22 -114.76 23.89
N VAL A 652 40.26 -114.88 24.68
CA VAL A 652 41.08 -113.77 25.17
C VAL A 652 42.51 -114.08 24.70
N GLN A 653 43.03 -113.23 23.82
CA GLN A 653 44.44 -113.32 23.27
C GLN A 653 45.28 -112.22 23.90
N ILE A 654 46.38 -112.64 24.57
CA ILE A 654 47.39 -111.68 25.14
C ILE A 654 48.67 -112.02 24.40
N GLN A 655 49.26 -111.01 23.69
CA GLN A 655 50.45 -111.24 22.89
C GLN A 655 51.49 -110.13 23.21
N GLY A 656 52.68 -110.47 23.53
CA GLY A 656 53.74 -109.50 23.80
C GLY A 656 55.12 -110.23 23.77
N ALA A 657 56.22 -109.47 23.60
CA ALA A 657 57.56 -110.02 23.65
C ALA A 657 57.83 -110.69 25.06
N ILE A 658 57.23 -110.15 26.04
CA ILE A 658 57.20 -110.71 27.46
C ILE A 658 55.79 -110.63 28.00
N THR A 659 55.18 -111.71 28.39
CA THR A 659 53.86 -111.72 29.11
C THR A 659 54.17 -112.26 30.48
N LYS A 660 53.90 -111.49 31.58
CA LYS A 660 53.90 -111.93 32.97
C LYS A 660 52.52 -112.12 33.53
N VAL A 661 52.10 -113.16 33.99
CA VAL A 661 50.84 -113.41 34.69
C VAL A 661 51.30 -113.96 36.06
N ASN A 662 50.95 -113.24 37.16
CA ASN A 662 51.25 -113.69 38.54
C ASN A 662 50.05 -114.46 39.06
#